data_93d35192e77547d629d4430d34246401
#
_entry.id   93d35192e77547d629d4430d34246401
#
_cell.length_a   1.000
_cell.length_b   1.000
_cell.length_c   1.000
_cell.angle_alpha   90.00
_cell.angle_beta   90.00
_cell.angle_gamma   90.00
#
_symmetry.space_group_name_H-M   'P 1'
#
loop_
_entity.id
_entity.type
_entity.pdbx_description
1 polymer ?
#
loop_
_entity_poly.entity_id
_entity_poly.type
_entity_poly.pdbx_seq_one_letter_code
_entity_poly.pdbx_strand_id
1 'polypeptide(L)'
;MIAPPATTLPVIATLTASVLIAAAALAWYRPRSVVDHPLLVLAVPLLLSLLSMAALVDPAGPSLRMRLDPSEEPMLAPDDPGLAPYHRATANFGDDNVYVVAVETAEVFNTEFLLAMQTASNRLRRLKGVRNVDSLVTTTHYGYDNDIDTVLVRRLIDRVPEDLDAMAALRERALSDRVYPRSIVSADGRTAALNISFASMSDGDFVQSGLDESIRAIAIEEFPAPASVYVTGRQHVKTRAHHIMVGDLSWLIPLAMTVGAFVGWLVTGSLRAGFIPVGASVLATLWVFATLAALGRPLNMITLVLGPVLICVGAVYGIHILARYEALVDEGMNARDAALGSLKDTAAPTLMAGATTVAGFASLAGSDIPATQELGLLAATGVAWATVSSLCSIPALLSLLPPRGSRRQTSVGLRANALLRRLLDLIAGLCTRRPLPILAAWALVAVVSAGLLPRIVVDTDYLTFFDPASKVRTDFAAVGRLLTGASPVYVALHGGREGAFREPGTLRALERLQAEVDRVPGVRATTTIVDFIAPLNRAMERGDPSAERVPDSKAGVAELMFMLPRNRVRGLVNSNHSSANLLVRSSATGSAAVRQLEDDLKVAITRAGLPAGMEANVTGNTILLNHGADSLARTQTTIVAFAALAIFVLMARFFRSAGAGLLAMIPNLVPVLVFFGLLGAGVAMLSLATSLLGCVALGMAVDDTAHFLVGYKRRRARGMQAEAAVSDCIATLGKPIVVTSIMLSSGFLVLLLSGFAAFRQLGALAATTMMICLFADLTLLPALLLRFRR
;
A
#
# COMPACT_ATOMS: atom_id res chain seq x y z
N MET A 1 2.59 -25.64 0.61
CA MET A 1 2.24 -25.73 2.04
C MET A 1 0.74 -25.60 2.18
N ILE A 2 0.09 -26.48 2.93
CA ILE A 2 -1.36 -26.59 3.07
C ILE A 2 -1.85 -25.34 3.82
N ALA A 3 -2.73 -24.55 3.20
CA ALA A 3 -3.43 -23.50 3.91
C ALA A 3 -4.12 -24.12 5.14
N PRO A 4 -4.13 -23.44 6.31
CA PRO A 4 -4.85 -23.97 7.47
C PRO A 4 -6.30 -24.21 7.07
N PRO A 5 -6.93 -25.31 7.52
CA PRO A 5 -8.29 -25.62 7.15
C PRO A 5 -9.20 -24.46 7.52
N ALA A 6 -10.19 -24.16 6.68
CA ALA A 6 -11.14 -23.04 6.84
C ALA A 6 -11.83 -23.01 8.22
N THR A 7 -11.76 -24.13 8.96
CA THR A 7 -12.28 -24.29 10.33
C THR A 7 -11.42 -23.64 11.41
N THR A 8 -10.14 -23.33 11.17
CA THR A 8 -9.23 -22.75 12.19
C THR A 8 -9.42 -21.24 12.40
N LEU A 9 -9.80 -20.51 11.36
CA LEU A 9 -10.05 -19.06 11.42
C LEU A 9 -11.16 -18.68 12.41
N PRO A 10 -12.37 -19.29 12.36
CA PRO A 10 -13.43 -18.97 13.32
C PRO A 10 -13.09 -19.38 14.75
N VAL A 11 -12.29 -20.43 14.95
CA VAL A 11 -11.87 -20.86 16.30
C VAL A 11 -10.90 -19.85 16.92
N ILE A 12 -9.89 -19.40 16.18
CA ILE A 12 -8.94 -18.38 16.67
C ILE A 12 -9.68 -17.05 16.94
N ALA A 13 -10.54 -16.61 16.05
CA ALA A 13 -11.34 -15.40 16.23
C ALA A 13 -12.25 -15.47 17.46
N THR A 14 -12.93 -16.60 17.67
CA THR A 14 -13.81 -16.81 18.85
C THR A 14 -13.01 -16.86 20.14
N LEU A 15 -11.87 -17.54 20.20
CA LEU A 15 -11.00 -17.57 21.37
C LEU A 15 -10.45 -16.18 21.69
N THR A 16 -9.96 -15.47 20.68
CA THR A 16 -9.46 -14.09 20.83
C THR A 16 -10.55 -13.17 21.39
N ALA A 17 -11.75 -13.19 20.80
CA ALA A 17 -12.88 -12.39 21.26
C ALA A 17 -13.28 -12.75 22.69
N SER A 18 -13.32 -14.03 23.03
CA SER A 18 -13.69 -14.50 24.36
C SER A 18 -12.71 -14.03 25.44
N VAL A 19 -11.41 -14.11 25.17
CA VAL A 19 -10.36 -13.63 26.10
C VAL A 19 -10.44 -12.11 26.26
N LEU A 20 -10.61 -11.37 25.18
CA LEU A 20 -10.77 -9.90 25.21
C LEU A 20 -12.00 -9.48 26.02
N ILE A 21 -13.14 -10.11 25.79
CA ILE A 21 -14.39 -9.83 26.52
C ILE A 21 -14.23 -10.17 28.00
N ALA A 22 -13.68 -11.32 28.35
CA ALA A 22 -13.44 -11.74 29.72
C ALA A 22 -12.51 -10.77 30.47
N ALA A 23 -11.43 -10.34 29.84
CA ALA A 23 -10.46 -9.42 30.46
C ALA A 23 -11.05 -7.99 30.58
N ALA A 24 -11.80 -7.51 29.59
CA ALA A 24 -12.52 -6.24 29.69
C ALA A 24 -13.59 -6.28 30.79
N ALA A 25 -14.34 -7.38 30.89
CA ALA A 25 -15.34 -7.60 31.94
C ALA A 25 -14.67 -7.64 33.34
N LEU A 26 -13.52 -8.30 33.48
CA LEU A 26 -12.76 -8.34 34.72
C LEU A 26 -12.37 -6.91 35.16
N ALA A 27 -11.80 -6.11 34.27
CA ALA A 27 -11.39 -4.74 34.57
C ALA A 27 -12.58 -3.84 34.91
N TRP A 28 -13.75 -4.07 34.28
CA TRP A 28 -14.95 -3.29 34.47
C TRP A 28 -15.73 -3.67 35.71
N TYR A 29 -16.05 -4.97 35.88
CA TYR A 29 -16.95 -5.44 36.96
C TYR A 29 -16.21 -5.82 38.25
N ARG A 30 -14.94 -6.21 38.15
CA ARG A 30 -14.09 -6.63 39.28
C ARG A 30 -12.75 -5.92 39.32
N PRO A 31 -12.69 -4.59 39.33
CA PRO A 31 -11.40 -3.84 39.27
C PRO A 31 -10.49 -4.18 40.47
N ARG A 32 -11.04 -4.57 41.62
CA ARG A 32 -10.25 -5.04 42.78
C ARG A 32 -9.44 -6.27 42.47
N SER A 33 -9.98 -7.24 41.71
CA SER A 33 -9.30 -8.48 41.38
C SER A 33 -8.04 -8.24 40.55
N VAL A 34 -7.98 -7.18 39.74
CA VAL A 34 -6.82 -6.80 38.95
C VAL A 34 -5.66 -6.36 39.86
N VAL A 35 -5.98 -5.63 40.94
CA VAL A 35 -4.98 -5.07 41.87
C VAL A 35 -4.67 -6.03 43.02
N ASP A 36 -5.64 -6.91 43.37
CA ASP A 36 -5.48 -7.87 44.46
C ASP A 36 -4.65 -9.11 44.04
N HIS A 37 -4.70 -9.48 42.75
CA HIS A 37 -3.95 -10.62 42.18
C HIS A 37 -3.03 -10.19 41.04
N PRO A 38 -2.11 -9.20 41.22
CA PRO A 38 -1.36 -8.58 40.12
C PRO A 38 -0.44 -9.58 39.39
N LEU A 39 0.16 -10.53 40.10
CA LEU A 39 1.04 -11.54 39.48
C LEU A 39 0.25 -12.45 38.53
N LEU A 40 -0.95 -12.85 38.90
CA LEU A 40 -1.82 -13.69 38.06
C LEU A 40 -2.28 -12.91 36.82
N VAL A 41 -2.62 -11.63 36.98
CA VAL A 41 -3.03 -10.77 35.85
C VAL A 41 -1.86 -10.53 34.90
N LEU A 42 -0.64 -10.38 35.39
CA LEU A 42 0.56 -10.20 34.55
C LEU A 42 1.06 -11.52 33.93
N ALA A 43 0.75 -12.68 34.55
CA ALA A 43 1.13 -13.98 33.98
C ALA A 43 0.43 -14.27 32.64
N VAL A 44 -0.81 -13.80 32.45
CA VAL A 44 -1.57 -14.02 31.21
C VAL A 44 -0.90 -13.35 30.00
N PRO A 45 -0.62 -12.02 29.98
CA PRO A 45 0.08 -11.39 28.88
C PRO A 45 1.50 -11.93 28.69
N LEU A 46 2.19 -12.32 29.76
CA LEU A 46 3.50 -12.97 29.65
C LEU A 46 3.42 -14.31 28.93
N LEU A 47 2.47 -15.17 29.30
CA LEU A 47 2.23 -16.46 28.65
C LEU A 47 1.85 -16.28 27.18
N LEU A 48 0.92 -15.35 26.88
CA LEU A 48 0.55 -15.02 25.51
C LEU A 48 1.74 -14.54 24.70
N SER A 49 2.63 -13.74 25.31
CA SER A 49 3.83 -13.25 24.62
C SER A 49 4.84 -14.36 24.36
N LEU A 50 5.02 -15.31 25.28
CA LEU A 50 5.87 -16.48 25.08
C LEU A 50 5.32 -17.39 23.97
N LEU A 51 4.01 -17.63 23.94
CA LEU A 51 3.35 -18.39 22.88
C LEU A 51 3.46 -17.66 21.52
N SER A 52 3.34 -16.35 21.53
CA SER A 52 3.49 -15.49 20.34
C SER A 52 4.91 -15.53 19.79
N MET A 53 5.91 -15.47 20.66
CA MET A 53 7.32 -15.64 20.25
C MET A 53 7.56 -17.02 19.67
N ALA A 54 7.03 -18.08 20.27
CA ALA A 54 7.13 -19.44 19.74
C ALA A 54 6.44 -19.60 18.38
N ALA A 55 5.36 -18.85 18.11
CA ALA A 55 4.69 -18.83 16.82
C ALA A 55 5.49 -18.07 15.75
N LEU A 56 6.21 -17.02 16.14
CA LEU A 56 6.95 -16.14 15.22
C LEU A 56 8.35 -16.67 14.89
N VAL A 57 9.00 -17.38 15.80
CA VAL A 57 10.36 -17.88 15.60
C VAL A 57 10.31 -19.27 14.95
N ASP A 58 11.15 -19.49 13.95
CA ASP A 58 11.30 -20.82 13.35
C ASP A 58 12.18 -21.69 14.25
N PRO A 59 11.69 -22.87 14.75
CA PRO A 59 12.50 -23.76 15.56
C PRO A 59 13.68 -24.38 14.80
N ALA A 60 13.66 -24.32 13.46
CA ALA A 60 14.71 -24.85 12.61
C ALA A 60 15.89 -23.90 12.38
N GLY A 61 15.76 -22.60 12.78
CA GLY A 61 16.81 -21.59 12.58
C GLY A 61 16.44 -20.22 13.14
N PRO A 62 17.34 -19.23 13.11
CA PRO A 62 17.12 -17.89 13.67
C PRO A 62 16.24 -17.02 12.77
N SER A 63 15.36 -17.58 11.96
CA SER A 63 14.48 -16.88 11.03
C SER A 63 13.09 -16.67 11.62
N LEU A 64 12.43 -15.60 11.20
CA LEU A 64 11.02 -15.37 11.51
C LEU A 64 10.14 -16.16 10.52
N ARG A 65 9.09 -16.79 11.05
CA ARG A 65 8.05 -17.46 10.23
C ARG A 65 7.16 -16.48 9.45
N MET A 66 7.26 -15.20 9.73
CA MET A 66 6.48 -14.17 9.06
C MET A 66 6.98 -13.99 7.62
N ARG A 67 6.10 -14.20 6.66
CA ARG A 67 6.38 -14.01 5.26
C ARG A 67 6.04 -12.57 4.86
N LEU A 68 6.84 -12.01 3.95
CA LEU A 68 6.56 -10.72 3.34
C LEU A 68 6.05 -10.95 1.91
N ASP A 69 4.99 -10.26 1.55
CA ASP A 69 4.42 -10.29 0.21
C ASP A 69 4.55 -8.89 -0.43
N PRO A 70 5.52 -8.69 -1.31
CA PRO A 70 5.70 -7.45 -2.03
C PRO A 70 4.81 -7.34 -3.27
N SER A 71 3.90 -8.31 -3.50
CA SER A 71 3.05 -8.32 -4.68
C SER A 71 1.92 -7.30 -4.58
N GLU A 72 1.40 -6.92 -5.74
CA GLU A 72 0.22 -6.06 -5.86
C GLU A 72 -1.10 -6.85 -5.81
N GLU A 73 -1.08 -8.19 -5.82
CA GLU A 73 -2.29 -9.03 -5.80
C GLU A 73 -3.25 -8.70 -4.66
N PRO A 74 -2.79 -8.46 -3.41
CA PRO A 74 -3.69 -8.07 -2.33
C PRO A 74 -4.37 -6.71 -2.54
N MET A 75 -3.93 -5.91 -3.52
CA MET A 75 -4.51 -4.61 -3.87
C MET A 75 -5.57 -4.71 -4.95
N LEU A 76 -5.75 -5.88 -5.59
CA LEU A 76 -6.77 -6.13 -6.60
C LEU A 76 -8.09 -6.53 -5.93
N ALA A 77 -9.21 -6.00 -6.44
CA ALA A 77 -10.53 -6.41 -5.96
C ALA A 77 -10.87 -7.81 -6.50
N PRO A 78 -11.22 -8.79 -5.64
CA PRO A 78 -11.50 -10.16 -6.07
C PRO A 78 -12.69 -10.29 -7.01
N ASP A 79 -13.66 -9.38 -6.87
CA ASP A 79 -14.89 -9.34 -7.67
C ASP A 79 -14.77 -8.44 -8.91
N ASP A 80 -13.54 -8.00 -9.26
CA ASP A 80 -13.33 -7.20 -10.46
C ASP A 80 -13.65 -8.01 -11.72
N PRO A 81 -14.55 -7.52 -12.59
CA PRO A 81 -14.91 -8.22 -13.82
C PRO A 81 -13.73 -8.39 -14.80
N GLY A 82 -12.67 -7.56 -14.68
CA GLY A 82 -11.43 -7.67 -15.45
C GLY A 82 -10.51 -8.81 -15.00
N LEU A 83 -10.69 -9.35 -13.78
CA LEU A 83 -9.79 -10.36 -13.21
C LEU A 83 -9.89 -11.70 -13.95
N ALA A 84 -11.10 -12.17 -14.27
CA ALA A 84 -11.30 -13.41 -15.01
C ALA A 84 -10.74 -13.36 -16.46
N PRO A 85 -10.92 -12.27 -17.24
CA PRO A 85 -10.20 -12.08 -18.50
C PRO A 85 -8.68 -12.06 -18.35
N TYR A 86 -8.17 -11.42 -17.29
CA TYR A 86 -6.73 -11.38 -17.01
C TYR A 86 -6.14 -12.77 -16.73
N HIS A 87 -6.76 -13.56 -15.86
CA HIS A 87 -6.32 -14.93 -15.60
C HIS A 87 -6.38 -15.81 -16.84
N ARG A 88 -7.40 -15.64 -17.69
CA ARG A 88 -7.46 -16.34 -18.99
C ARG A 88 -6.34 -15.90 -19.93
N ALA A 89 -6.04 -14.60 -19.97
CA ALA A 89 -4.96 -14.08 -20.80
C ALA A 89 -3.59 -14.59 -20.32
N THR A 90 -3.30 -14.53 -19.02
CA THR A 90 -2.03 -15.04 -18.48
C THR A 90 -1.88 -16.55 -18.63
N ALA A 91 -2.95 -17.32 -18.49
CA ALA A 91 -2.94 -18.76 -18.74
C ALA A 91 -2.66 -19.11 -20.22
N ASN A 92 -3.19 -18.32 -21.16
CA ASN A 92 -3.03 -18.55 -22.60
C ASN A 92 -1.70 -18.03 -23.15
N PHE A 93 -1.28 -16.85 -22.72
CA PHE A 93 -0.16 -16.10 -23.32
C PHE A 93 1.07 -16.01 -22.43
N GLY A 94 0.96 -16.42 -21.17
CA GLY A 94 1.99 -16.25 -20.15
C GLY A 94 1.80 -14.96 -19.36
N ASP A 95 2.60 -14.82 -18.31
CA ASP A 95 2.59 -13.64 -17.45
C ASP A 95 3.12 -12.40 -18.22
N ASP A 96 2.55 -11.22 -17.93
CA ASP A 96 2.98 -9.91 -18.42
C ASP A 96 4.30 -9.42 -17.78
N ASN A 97 4.98 -10.30 -17.07
CA ASN A 97 6.23 -10.07 -16.37
C ASN A 97 7.43 -9.97 -17.33
N VAL A 98 7.67 -8.79 -17.86
CA VAL A 98 8.90 -8.51 -18.61
C VAL A 98 9.89 -7.81 -17.71
N TYR A 99 11.08 -8.39 -17.55
CA TYR A 99 12.22 -7.77 -16.90
C TYR A 99 13.11 -7.14 -17.98
N VAL A 100 13.29 -5.84 -17.93
CA VAL A 100 13.98 -5.09 -18.97
C VAL A 100 15.26 -4.49 -18.39
N VAL A 101 16.39 -4.78 -19.03
CA VAL A 101 17.64 -4.06 -18.87
C VAL A 101 17.84 -3.21 -20.12
N ALA A 102 17.68 -1.91 -20.02
CA ALA A 102 17.92 -0.98 -21.12
C ALA A 102 19.30 -0.29 -20.94
N VAL A 103 20.06 -0.24 -22.00
CA VAL A 103 21.39 0.35 -22.03
C VAL A 103 21.40 1.48 -23.04
N GLU A 104 21.62 2.71 -22.56
CA GLU A 104 21.73 3.92 -23.37
C GLU A 104 23.20 4.26 -23.57
N THR A 105 23.56 4.50 -24.82
CA THR A 105 24.94 4.83 -25.26
C THR A 105 24.90 5.85 -26.39
N ALA A 106 26.06 6.32 -26.85
CA ALA A 106 26.13 7.22 -27.98
C ALA A 106 25.65 6.56 -29.28
N GLU A 107 25.99 5.28 -29.50
CA GLU A 107 25.62 4.48 -30.67
C GLU A 107 25.60 2.99 -30.27
N VAL A 108 24.47 2.30 -30.51
CA VAL A 108 24.31 0.86 -30.25
C VAL A 108 24.97 0.01 -31.31
N PHE A 109 24.95 0.50 -32.58
CA PHE A 109 25.49 -0.24 -33.72
C PHE A 109 26.98 0.03 -33.86
N ASN A 110 27.75 -0.51 -32.92
CA ASN A 110 29.22 -0.58 -32.96
C ASN A 110 29.68 -1.97 -32.44
N THR A 111 30.85 -2.40 -32.88
CA THR A 111 31.38 -3.73 -32.59
C THR A 111 31.55 -3.98 -31.09
N GLU A 112 32.09 -3.01 -30.35
CA GLU A 112 32.34 -3.12 -28.90
C GLU A 112 31.04 -3.35 -28.11
N PHE A 113 30.03 -2.52 -28.35
CA PHE A 113 28.73 -2.63 -27.68
C PHE A 113 28.01 -3.94 -28.01
N LEU A 114 28.04 -4.35 -29.30
CA LEU A 114 27.37 -5.60 -29.70
C LEU A 114 28.06 -6.84 -29.12
N LEU A 115 29.38 -6.84 -28.97
CA LEU A 115 30.11 -7.93 -28.29
C LEU A 115 29.82 -7.96 -26.80
N ALA A 116 29.80 -6.77 -26.14
CA ALA A 116 29.37 -6.67 -24.75
C ALA A 116 27.95 -7.19 -24.56
N MET A 117 27.00 -6.83 -25.44
CA MET A 117 25.62 -7.32 -25.40
C MET A 117 25.55 -8.85 -25.61
N GLN A 118 26.40 -9.41 -26.48
CA GLN A 118 26.48 -10.86 -26.68
C GLN A 118 26.99 -11.57 -25.40
N THR A 119 28.01 -11.01 -24.77
CA THR A 119 28.57 -11.54 -23.52
C THR A 119 27.54 -11.45 -22.39
N ALA A 120 26.91 -10.28 -22.21
CA ALA A 120 25.84 -10.09 -21.25
C ALA A 120 24.68 -11.07 -21.46
N SER A 121 24.19 -11.20 -22.70
CA SER A 121 23.10 -12.15 -23.05
C SER A 121 23.47 -13.58 -22.71
N ASN A 122 24.70 -14.01 -22.98
CA ASN A 122 25.17 -15.37 -22.70
C ASN A 122 25.35 -15.60 -21.19
N ARG A 123 25.86 -14.63 -20.44
CA ARG A 123 25.99 -14.69 -18.96
C ARG A 123 24.63 -14.77 -18.31
N LEU A 124 23.69 -13.91 -18.72
CA LEU A 124 22.33 -13.87 -18.18
C LEU A 124 21.57 -15.21 -18.44
N ARG A 125 21.71 -15.80 -19.62
CA ARG A 125 21.09 -17.11 -19.94
C ARG A 125 21.61 -18.26 -19.08
N ARG A 126 22.80 -18.15 -18.49
CA ARG A 126 23.38 -19.17 -17.60
C ARG A 126 22.86 -19.08 -16.18
N LEU A 127 22.20 -17.96 -15.82
CA LEU A 127 21.63 -17.82 -14.48
C LEU A 127 20.48 -18.81 -14.30
N LYS A 128 20.51 -19.53 -13.18
CA LYS A 128 19.45 -20.47 -12.84
C LYS A 128 18.13 -19.73 -12.62
N GLY A 129 17.10 -20.09 -13.33
CA GLY A 129 15.80 -19.41 -13.28
C GLY A 129 15.54 -18.46 -14.47
N VAL A 130 16.56 -18.04 -15.22
CA VAL A 130 16.37 -17.33 -16.47
C VAL A 130 15.97 -18.32 -17.54
N ARG A 131 14.85 -18.06 -18.22
CA ARG A 131 14.30 -18.89 -19.29
C ARG A 131 14.79 -18.44 -20.66
N ASN A 132 14.74 -17.13 -20.92
CA ASN A 132 15.14 -16.55 -22.19
C ASN A 132 15.65 -15.11 -21.99
N VAL A 133 16.52 -14.69 -22.90
CA VAL A 133 17.00 -13.30 -23.01
C VAL A 133 16.84 -12.89 -24.47
N ASP A 134 15.96 -11.93 -24.71
CA ASP A 134 15.71 -11.33 -26.02
C ASP A 134 16.46 -9.99 -26.15
N SER A 135 17.34 -9.92 -27.13
CA SER A 135 18.17 -8.75 -27.41
C SER A 135 18.49 -8.69 -28.89
N LEU A 136 19.14 -7.64 -29.38
CA LEU A 136 19.58 -7.53 -30.78
C LEU A 136 20.41 -8.73 -31.25
N VAL A 137 21.25 -9.28 -30.36
CA VAL A 137 22.16 -10.40 -30.69
C VAL A 137 21.49 -11.79 -30.56
N THR A 138 20.27 -11.84 -30.00
CA THR A 138 19.58 -13.12 -29.81
C THR A 138 18.29 -13.25 -30.61
N THR A 139 17.82 -12.14 -31.17
CA THR A 139 16.57 -12.09 -31.94
C THR A 139 16.74 -12.77 -33.31
N THR A 140 15.61 -13.24 -33.88
CA THR A 140 15.58 -13.96 -35.16
C THR A 140 15.08 -13.02 -36.26
N HIS A 141 15.76 -12.98 -37.37
CA HIS A 141 15.39 -12.25 -38.56
C HIS A 141 14.87 -13.23 -39.64
N TYR A 142 13.84 -12.81 -40.34
CA TYR A 142 13.24 -13.53 -41.46
C TYR A 142 13.57 -12.77 -42.73
N GLY A 143 14.25 -13.42 -43.67
CA GLY A 143 14.63 -12.83 -44.94
C GLY A 143 14.65 -13.83 -46.05
N TYR A 144 14.76 -13.36 -47.28
CA TYR A 144 15.01 -14.20 -48.47
C TYR A 144 16.42 -13.91 -48.97
N ASP A 145 17.14 -14.95 -49.25
CA ASP A 145 18.48 -14.88 -49.83
C ASP A 145 18.39 -15.17 -51.33
N ASN A 146 18.68 -14.15 -52.14
CA ASN A 146 18.62 -14.24 -53.60
C ASN A 146 19.73 -15.14 -54.18
N ASP A 147 20.87 -15.27 -53.49
CA ASP A 147 22.00 -16.02 -54.01
C ASP A 147 21.81 -17.53 -53.92
N ILE A 148 21.11 -17.99 -52.89
CA ILE A 148 20.86 -19.41 -52.67
C ILE A 148 19.35 -19.79 -52.82
N ASP A 149 18.52 -18.85 -53.31
CA ASP A 149 17.07 -19.03 -53.59
C ASP A 149 16.35 -19.70 -52.42
N THR A 150 16.55 -19.21 -51.21
CA THR A 150 15.97 -19.82 -50.00
C THR A 150 15.57 -18.81 -48.95
N VAL A 151 14.59 -19.18 -48.11
CA VAL A 151 14.18 -18.42 -46.94
C VAL A 151 15.19 -18.60 -45.84
N LEU A 152 15.69 -17.49 -45.33
CA LEU A 152 16.60 -17.49 -44.21
C LEU A 152 15.84 -17.20 -42.91
N VAL A 153 15.89 -18.16 -41.98
CA VAL A 153 15.49 -17.99 -40.59
C VAL A 153 16.73 -18.07 -39.74
N ARG A 154 17.37 -16.94 -39.53
CA ARG A 154 18.65 -16.84 -38.78
C ARG A 154 18.59 -15.76 -37.71
N ARG A 155 19.58 -15.73 -36.85
CA ARG A 155 19.73 -14.59 -35.94
C ARG A 155 19.92 -13.29 -36.72
N LEU A 156 19.42 -12.18 -36.20
CA LEU A 156 19.66 -10.86 -36.78
C LEU A 156 21.19 -10.59 -36.86
N ILE A 157 21.91 -11.04 -35.84
CA ILE A 157 23.37 -10.97 -35.75
C ILE A 157 23.90 -12.38 -35.50
N ASP A 158 24.41 -13.03 -36.54
CA ASP A 158 25.09 -14.32 -36.41
C ASP A 158 26.54 -14.12 -35.98
N ARG A 159 27.23 -13.14 -36.61
CA ARG A 159 28.55 -12.65 -36.24
C ARG A 159 28.49 -11.13 -36.18
N VAL A 160 29.06 -10.54 -35.11
CA VAL A 160 29.15 -9.08 -34.98
C VAL A 160 29.99 -8.52 -36.11
N PRO A 161 29.49 -7.57 -36.93
CA PRO A 161 30.26 -6.97 -38.02
C PRO A 161 31.42 -6.14 -37.50
N GLU A 162 32.54 -6.20 -38.19
CA GLU A 162 33.73 -5.35 -37.95
C GLU A 162 33.82 -4.23 -38.99
N ASP A 163 33.19 -4.41 -40.15
CA ASP A 163 33.13 -3.46 -41.24
C ASP A 163 31.97 -2.47 -41.09
N LEU A 164 32.27 -1.18 -41.47
CA LEU A 164 31.30 -0.09 -41.35
C LEU A 164 30.06 -0.26 -42.25
N ASP A 165 30.24 -0.76 -43.45
CA ASP A 165 29.13 -0.94 -44.40
C ASP A 165 28.19 -2.08 -43.92
N ALA A 166 28.78 -3.17 -43.45
CA ALA A 166 28.00 -4.26 -42.85
C ALA A 166 27.27 -3.83 -41.56
N MET A 167 27.89 -2.94 -40.79
CA MET A 167 27.25 -2.35 -39.59
C MET A 167 26.10 -1.41 -39.96
N ALA A 168 26.25 -0.57 -40.99
CA ALA A 168 25.17 0.27 -41.49
C ALA A 168 23.99 -0.54 -42.04
N ALA A 169 24.28 -1.60 -42.80
CA ALA A 169 23.25 -2.53 -43.28
C ALA A 169 22.54 -3.27 -42.14
N LEU A 170 23.27 -3.62 -41.06
CA LEU A 170 22.65 -4.20 -39.86
C LEU A 170 21.72 -3.20 -39.15
N ARG A 171 22.15 -1.94 -39.00
CA ARG A 171 21.35 -0.85 -38.43
C ARG A 171 20.07 -0.66 -39.21
N GLU A 172 20.14 -0.56 -40.54
CA GLU A 172 18.98 -0.40 -41.40
C GLU A 172 17.99 -1.56 -41.24
N ARG A 173 18.49 -2.81 -41.28
CA ARG A 173 17.65 -4.01 -41.07
C ARG A 173 16.98 -4.03 -39.70
N ALA A 174 17.69 -3.65 -38.64
CA ALA A 174 17.16 -3.63 -37.30
C ALA A 174 16.10 -2.54 -37.11
N LEU A 175 16.28 -1.36 -37.70
CA LEU A 175 15.38 -0.23 -37.53
C LEU A 175 14.18 -0.25 -38.50
N SER A 176 14.26 -0.98 -39.59
CA SER A 176 13.15 -1.19 -40.54
C SER A 176 12.22 -2.34 -40.16
N ASP A 177 12.58 -3.17 -39.21
CA ASP A 177 11.73 -4.25 -38.70
C ASP A 177 10.48 -3.74 -38.00
N ARG A 178 9.36 -4.47 -38.07
CA ARG A 178 8.10 -4.09 -37.45
C ARG A 178 8.11 -4.20 -35.92
N VAL A 179 8.92 -5.12 -35.39
CA VAL A 179 8.90 -5.51 -33.95
C VAL A 179 10.06 -4.93 -33.16
N TYR A 180 11.25 -4.83 -33.76
CA TYR A 180 12.48 -4.46 -33.02
C TYR A 180 12.55 -2.99 -32.59
N PRO A 181 12.16 -2.00 -33.44
CA PRO A 181 12.15 -0.62 -33.02
C PRO A 181 11.23 -0.40 -31.81
N ARG A 182 11.78 0.27 -30.81
CA ARG A 182 11.13 0.57 -29.53
C ARG A 182 10.85 -0.64 -28.62
N SER A 183 11.11 -1.87 -29.05
CA SER A 183 11.00 -3.07 -28.19
C SER A 183 12.33 -3.63 -27.73
N ILE A 184 13.33 -3.65 -28.62
CA ILE A 184 14.69 -4.16 -28.37
C ILE A 184 15.73 -3.08 -28.64
N VAL A 185 15.43 -2.12 -29.53
CA VAL A 185 16.28 -0.98 -29.85
C VAL A 185 15.45 0.28 -29.97
N SER A 186 15.96 1.43 -29.54
CA SER A 186 15.28 2.71 -29.73
C SER A 186 15.32 3.16 -31.20
N ALA A 187 14.36 3.97 -31.60
CA ALA A 187 14.25 4.44 -33.00
C ALA A 187 15.45 5.26 -33.47
N ASP A 188 16.17 5.89 -32.53
CA ASP A 188 17.39 6.65 -32.81
C ASP A 188 18.66 5.79 -32.81
N GLY A 189 18.58 4.50 -32.43
CA GLY A 189 19.72 3.60 -32.35
C GLY A 189 20.67 3.85 -31.18
N ARG A 190 20.21 4.58 -30.13
CA ARG A 190 21.06 4.94 -28.98
C ARG A 190 20.79 4.11 -27.74
N THR A 191 19.68 3.37 -27.71
CA THR A 191 19.32 2.51 -26.59
C THR A 191 19.01 1.10 -27.08
N ALA A 192 19.57 0.10 -26.42
CA ALA A 192 19.19 -1.30 -26.66
C ALA A 192 18.71 -1.98 -25.38
N ALA A 193 17.80 -2.93 -25.54
CA ALA A 193 17.22 -3.66 -24.43
C ALA A 193 17.61 -5.15 -24.43
N LEU A 194 17.77 -5.66 -23.19
CA LEU A 194 17.78 -7.08 -22.89
C LEU A 194 16.46 -7.40 -22.18
N ASN A 195 15.52 -8.04 -22.86
CA ASN A 195 14.25 -8.45 -22.29
C ASN A 195 14.41 -9.87 -21.73
N ILE A 196 14.32 -9.98 -20.41
CA ILE A 196 14.60 -11.22 -19.68
C ILE A 196 13.26 -11.83 -19.23
N SER A 197 13.06 -13.11 -19.54
CA SER A 197 11.93 -13.88 -19.04
C SER A 197 12.42 -15.02 -18.14
N PHE A 198 11.63 -15.35 -17.13
CA PHE A 198 11.99 -16.31 -16.12
C PHE A 198 11.21 -17.62 -16.27
N ALA A 199 11.73 -18.71 -15.72
CA ALA A 199 10.95 -19.90 -15.44
C ALA A 199 9.86 -19.58 -14.41
N SER A 200 8.77 -20.34 -14.41
CA SER A 200 7.72 -20.16 -13.42
C SER A 200 8.27 -20.37 -12.01
N MET A 201 8.26 -19.31 -11.22
CA MET A 201 8.68 -19.31 -9.82
C MET A 201 7.83 -18.31 -9.04
N SER A 202 7.71 -18.50 -7.72
CA SER A 202 7.01 -17.53 -6.88
C SER A 202 7.83 -16.26 -6.69
N ASP A 203 7.17 -15.15 -6.37
CA ASP A 203 7.85 -13.87 -6.08
C ASP A 203 8.85 -14.01 -4.93
N GLY A 204 8.51 -14.80 -3.91
CA GLY A 204 9.42 -15.10 -2.79
C GLY A 204 10.66 -15.87 -3.23
N ASP A 205 10.51 -16.86 -4.12
CA ASP A 205 11.65 -17.62 -4.65
C ASP A 205 12.54 -16.73 -5.52
N PHE A 206 11.93 -15.81 -6.30
CA PHE A 206 12.68 -14.86 -7.11
C PHE A 206 13.56 -13.95 -6.23
N VAL A 207 12.99 -13.36 -5.18
CA VAL A 207 13.72 -12.50 -4.25
C VAL A 207 14.83 -13.27 -3.55
N GLN A 208 14.56 -14.49 -3.05
CA GLN A 208 15.55 -15.31 -2.37
C GLN A 208 16.67 -15.82 -3.28
N SER A 209 16.41 -15.94 -4.58
CA SER A 209 17.44 -16.39 -5.54
C SER A 209 18.54 -15.35 -5.80
N GLY A 210 18.33 -14.07 -5.46
CA GLY A 210 19.26 -12.99 -5.76
C GLY A 210 19.42 -12.69 -7.26
N LEU A 211 18.41 -13.08 -8.06
CA LEU A 211 18.44 -12.87 -9.51
C LEU A 211 18.49 -11.39 -9.89
N ASP A 212 17.74 -10.53 -9.20
CA ASP A 212 17.75 -9.08 -9.46
C ASP A 212 19.16 -8.48 -9.31
N GLU A 213 19.84 -8.82 -8.23
CA GLU A 213 21.19 -8.36 -7.94
C GLU A 213 22.19 -8.91 -8.95
N SER A 214 22.07 -10.18 -9.30
CA SER A 214 22.96 -10.86 -10.27
C SER A 214 22.80 -10.28 -11.67
N ILE A 215 21.57 -10.02 -12.12
CA ILE A 215 21.30 -9.41 -13.43
C ILE A 215 21.87 -7.99 -13.50
N ARG A 216 21.64 -7.19 -12.45
CA ARG A 216 22.17 -5.83 -12.37
C ARG A 216 23.69 -5.78 -12.34
N ALA A 217 24.31 -6.68 -11.59
CA ALA A 217 25.78 -6.77 -11.52
C ALA A 217 26.37 -7.07 -12.90
N ILE A 218 25.81 -8.07 -13.61
CA ILE A 218 26.25 -8.41 -14.98
C ILE A 218 26.06 -7.21 -15.92
N ALA A 219 24.90 -6.54 -15.85
CA ALA A 219 24.64 -5.40 -16.73
C ALA A 219 25.58 -4.22 -16.49
N ILE A 220 25.91 -3.91 -15.24
CA ILE A 220 26.84 -2.82 -14.90
C ILE A 220 28.28 -3.19 -15.30
N GLU A 221 28.67 -4.44 -15.14
CA GLU A 221 30.01 -4.94 -15.48
C GLU A 221 30.25 -4.94 -17.00
N GLU A 222 29.27 -5.41 -17.78
CA GLU A 222 29.42 -5.52 -19.25
C GLU A 222 29.22 -4.17 -19.97
N PHE A 223 28.49 -3.22 -19.34
CA PHE A 223 28.26 -1.89 -19.90
C PHE A 223 28.75 -0.79 -18.96
N PRO A 224 30.10 -0.60 -18.87
CA PRO A 224 30.65 0.44 -18.01
C PRO A 224 30.37 1.85 -18.55
N ALA A 225 30.60 2.86 -17.73
CA ALA A 225 30.49 4.25 -18.16
C ALA A 225 31.34 4.49 -19.44
N PRO A 226 30.88 5.31 -20.41
CA PRO A 226 29.76 6.28 -20.28
C PRO A 226 28.37 5.73 -20.56
N ALA A 227 28.19 4.42 -20.75
CA ALA A 227 26.87 3.84 -20.93
C ALA A 227 26.01 3.97 -19.66
N SER A 228 24.72 4.22 -19.84
CA SER A 228 23.75 4.30 -18.75
C SER A 228 22.87 3.06 -18.73
N VAL A 229 22.85 2.34 -17.61
CA VAL A 229 22.07 1.11 -17.44
C VAL A 229 20.82 1.42 -16.61
N TYR A 230 19.66 1.13 -17.18
CA TYR A 230 18.35 1.24 -16.55
C TYR A 230 17.74 -0.15 -16.38
N VAL A 231 17.24 -0.45 -15.20
CA VAL A 231 16.63 -1.75 -14.89
C VAL A 231 15.20 -1.55 -14.42
N THR A 232 14.26 -2.25 -15.06
CA THR A 232 12.85 -2.18 -14.72
C THR A 232 12.15 -3.49 -15.00
N GLY A 233 10.90 -3.56 -14.61
CA GLY A 233 10.03 -4.73 -14.72
C GLY A 233 9.46 -5.13 -13.38
N ARG A 234 8.36 -5.85 -13.42
CA ARG A 234 7.56 -6.19 -12.24
C ARG A 234 8.37 -6.90 -11.15
N GLN A 235 9.23 -7.85 -11.53
CA GLN A 235 10.08 -8.58 -10.57
C GLN A 235 11.15 -7.69 -9.92
N HIS A 236 11.72 -6.73 -10.68
CA HIS A 236 12.63 -5.74 -10.12
C HIS A 236 11.92 -4.87 -9.07
N VAL A 237 10.74 -4.35 -9.42
CA VAL A 237 9.94 -3.50 -8.52
C VAL A 237 9.56 -4.25 -7.24
N LYS A 238 9.10 -5.51 -7.35
CA LYS A 238 8.79 -6.38 -6.20
C LYS A 238 10.00 -6.66 -5.32
N THR A 239 11.16 -6.93 -5.91
CA THR A 239 12.40 -7.15 -5.15
C THR A 239 12.78 -5.90 -4.37
N ARG A 240 12.69 -4.73 -4.99
CA ARG A 240 12.95 -3.46 -4.30
C ARG A 240 11.95 -3.16 -3.20
N ALA A 241 10.66 -3.44 -3.45
CA ALA A 241 9.62 -3.35 -2.42
C ALA A 241 9.94 -4.25 -1.23
N HIS A 242 10.32 -5.52 -1.49
CA HIS A 242 10.70 -6.46 -0.45
C HIS A 242 11.87 -5.94 0.42
N HIS A 243 12.93 -5.42 -0.20
CA HIS A 243 14.07 -4.86 0.54
C HIS A 243 13.67 -3.67 1.41
N ILE A 244 12.80 -2.79 0.91
CA ILE A 244 12.25 -1.68 1.70
C ILE A 244 11.40 -2.21 2.85
N MET A 245 10.53 -3.21 2.62
CA MET A 245 9.70 -3.83 3.66
C MET A 245 10.55 -4.41 4.79
N VAL A 246 11.60 -5.17 4.45
CA VAL A 246 12.54 -5.72 5.45
C VAL A 246 13.23 -4.60 6.23
N GLY A 247 13.71 -3.60 5.53
CA GLY A 247 14.33 -2.41 6.14
C GLY A 247 13.35 -1.72 7.09
N ASP A 248 12.20 -1.31 6.62
CA ASP A 248 11.19 -0.59 7.39
C ASP A 248 10.74 -1.38 8.62
N LEU A 249 10.50 -2.67 8.48
CA LEU A 249 10.12 -3.53 9.61
C LEU A 249 11.19 -3.59 10.68
N SER A 250 12.47 -3.62 10.28
CA SER A 250 13.59 -3.78 11.20
C SER A 250 13.89 -2.54 12.04
N TRP A 251 13.59 -1.33 11.54
CA TRP A 251 13.97 -0.10 12.24
C TRP A 251 12.80 0.84 12.58
N LEU A 252 11.68 0.87 11.83
CA LEU A 252 10.53 1.73 12.16
C LEU A 252 9.85 1.30 13.47
N ILE A 253 9.77 -0.02 13.73
CA ILE A 253 9.19 -0.52 14.99
C ILE A 253 10.02 -0.10 16.20
N PRO A 254 11.35 -0.39 16.28
CA PRO A 254 12.18 0.11 17.38
C PRO A 254 12.19 1.65 17.49
N LEU A 255 12.15 2.35 16.38
CA LEU A 255 12.08 3.80 16.38
C LEU A 255 10.75 4.32 16.96
N ALA A 256 9.61 3.74 16.54
CA ALA A 256 8.29 4.10 17.10
C ALA A 256 8.23 3.86 18.62
N MET A 257 8.81 2.74 19.08
CA MET A 257 8.95 2.46 20.51
C MET A 257 9.79 3.54 21.22
N THR A 258 10.94 3.88 20.66
CA THR A 258 11.88 4.86 21.22
C THR A 258 11.28 6.26 21.26
N VAL A 259 10.67 6.69 20.15
CA VAL A 259 10.01 8.01 20.06
C VAL A 259 8.82 8.08 21.00
N GLY A 260 7.97 7.05 21.06
CA GLY A 260 6.85 6.99 21.97
C GLY A 260 7.29 7.06 23.45
N ALA A 261 8.31 6.27 23.81
CA ALA A 261 8.87 6.28 25.16
C ALA A 261 9.54 7.62 25.50
N PHE A 262 10.29 8.20 24.57
CA PHE A 262 10.96 9.50 24.75
C PHE A 262 9.95 10.64 24.91
N VAL A 263 8.93 10.71 24.08
CA VAL A 263 7.88 11.74 24.17
C VAL A 263 7.10 11.60 25.47
N GLY A 264 6.70 10.37 25.84
CA GLY A 264 6.06 10.10 27.12
C GLY A 264 6.90 10.56 28.30
N TRP A 265 8.20 10.27 28.30
CA TRP A 265 9.15 10.74 29.31
C TRP A 265 9.35 12.26 29.30
N LEU A 266 9.54 12.86 28.13
CA LEU A 266 9.82 14.30 27.99
C LEU A 266 8.67 15.16 28.53
N VAL A 267 7.44 14.80 28.21
CA VAL A 267 6.26 15.60 28.57
C VAL A 267 5.83 15.37 30.00
N THR A 268 5.98 14.16 30.53
CA THR A 268 5.57 13.84 31.91
C THR A 268 6.73 14.01 32.92
N GLY A 269 7.98 13.89 32.47
CA GLY A 269 9.15 13.82 33.31
C GLY A 269 9.34 12.46 34.01
N SER A 270 8.52 11.47 33.70
CA SER A 270 8.50 10.15 34.32
C SER A 270 8.94 9.07 33.31
N LEU A 271 10.01 8.33 33.61
CA LEU A 271 10.42 7.18 32.80
C LEU A 271 9.32 6.11 32.74
N ARG A 272 8.51 5.98 33.81
CA ARG A 272 7.39 5.04 33.80
C ARG A 272 6.34 5.42 32.76
N ALA A 273 6.08 6.70 32.60
CA ALA A 273 5.15 7.21 31.59
C ALA A 273 5.65 7.04 30.15
N GLY A 274 6.98 6.95 29.98
CA GLY A 274 7.54 6.59 28.69
C GLY A 274 7.41 5.07 28.40
N PHE A 275 7.90 4.24 29.30
CA PHE A 275 8.10 2.81 28.99
C PHE A 275 6.89 1.92 29.27
N ILE A 276 6.06 2.16 30.28
CA ILE A 276 4.97 1.25 30.66
C ILE A 276 3.86 1.24 29.60
N PRO A 277 3.34 2.38 29.12
CA PRO A 277 2.31 2.39 28.07
C PRO A 277 2.81 1.80 26.74
N VAL A 278 4.03 2.15 26.33
CA VAL A 278 4.63 1.62 25.11
C VAL A 278 4.84 0.11 25.23
N GLY A 279 5.31 -0.39 26.38
CA GLY A 279 5.48 -1.81 26.61
C GLY A 279 4.18 -2.60 26.47
N ALA A 280 3.06 -2.08 27.00
CA ALA A 280 1.74 -2.72 26.84
C ALA A 280 1.30 -2.78 25.37
N SER A 281 1.61 -1.75 24.57
CA SER A 281 1.29 -1.69 23.14
C SER A 281 2.17 -2.63 22.30
N VAL A 282 3.45 -2.76 22.65
CA VAL A 282 4.37 -3.70 22.01
C VAL A 282 3.90 -5.12 22.18
N LEU A 283 3.41 -5.51 23.38
CA LEU A 283 2.83 -6.82 23.60
C LEU A 283 1.61 -7.06 22.69
N ALA A 284 0.70 -6.09 22.58
CA ALA A 284 -0.46 -6.20 21.70
C ALA A 284 -0.04 -6.33 20.22
N THR A 285 0.95 -5.57 19.77
CA THR A 285 1.52 -5.66 18.42
C THR A 285 2.14 -7.03 18.16
N LEU A 286 2.89 -7.55 19.12
CA LEU A 286 3.48 -8.90 19.04
C LEU A 286 2.39 -9.98 18.87
N TRP A 287 1.28 -9.88 19.59
CA TRP A 287 0.19 -10.85 19.52
C TRP A 287 -0.53 -10.79 18.17
N VAL A 288 -0.66 -9.60 17.55
CA VAL A 288 -1.22 -9.45 16.21
C VAL A 288 -0.31 -10.09 15.16
N PHE A 289 0.99 -9.83 15.20
CA PHE A 289 1.92 -10.44 14.26
C PHE A 289 2.02 -11.98 14.44
N ALA A 290 1.95 -12.45 15.68
CA ALA A 290 1.90 -13.89 15.93
C ALA A 290 0.61 -14.53 15.39
N THR A 291 -0.52 -13.81 15.48
CA THR A 291 -1.79 -14.26 14.89
C THR A 291 -1.68 -14.34 13.36
N LEU A 292 -1.09 -13.33 12.72
CA LEU A 292 -0.86 -13.31 11.28
C LEU A 292 0.01 -14.49 10.84
N ALA A 293 1.12 -14.73 11.54
CA ALA A 293 2.03 -15.85 11.28
C ALA A 293 1.35 -17.22 11.51
N ALA A 294 0.57 -17.37 12.59
CA ALA A 294 -0.18 -18.59 12.90
C ALA A 294 -1.27 -18.89 11.84
N LEU A 295 -1.85 -17.87 11.23
CA LEU A 295 -2.78 -18.00 10.12
C LEU A 295 -2.10 -18.28 8.78
N GLY A 296 -0.76 -18.28 8.73
CA GLY A 296 0.02 -18.45 7.50
C GLY A 296 -0.15 -17.30 6.49
N ARG A 297 -0.69 -16.16 6.94
CA ARG A 297 -0.90 -14.98 6.09
C ARG A 297 0.40 -14.17 6.00
N PRO A 298 0.79 -13.73 4.79
CA PRO A 298 1.95 -12.86 4.63
C PRO A 298 1.62 -11.42 5.05
N LEU A 299 2.64 -10.70 5.48
CA LEU A 299 2.57 -9.25 5.67
C LEU A 299 2.73 -8.58 4.30
N ASN A 300 1.68 -7.93 3.83
CA ASN A 300 1.70 -7.20 2.55
C ASN A 300 2.16 -5.74 2.74
N MET A 301 2.36 -5.02 1.64
CA MET A 301 2.83 -3.64 1.68
C MET A 301 1.93 -2.72 2.51
N ILE A 302 0.61 -2.89 2.47
CA ILE A 302 -0.33 -2.05 3.22
C ILE A 302 -0.30 -2.37 4.72
N THR A 303 -0.23 -3.66 5.07
CA THR A 303 -0.22 -4.11 6.47
C THR A 303 1.11 -3.84 7.18
N LEU A 304 2.17 -3.48 6.45
CA LEU A 304 3.47 -3.11 7.02
C LEU A 304 3.38 -1.95 8.03
N VAL A 305 2.47 -1.00 7.78
CA VAL A 305 2.26 0.17 8.65
C VAL A 305 1.70 -0.21 10.02
N LEU A 306 1.18 -1.42 10.17
CA LEU A 306 0.48 -1.90 11.37
C LEU A 306 1.35 -1.81 12.64
N GLY A 307 2.64 -2.18 12.55
CA GLY A 307 3.56 -2.17 13.69
C GLY A 307 3.69 -0.79 14.35
N PRO A 308 4.21 0.22 13.65
CA PRO A 308 4.33 1.57 14.17
C PRO A 308 2.99 2.16 14.64
N VAL A 309 1.91 1.95 13.88
CA VAL A 309 0.57 2.49 14.21
C VAL A 309 0.04 1.90 15.51
N LEU A 310 0.08 0.57 15.67
CA LEU A 310 -0.42 -0.08 16.89
C LEU A 310 0.37 0.33 18.14
N ILE A 311 1.70 0.50 18.02
CA ILE A 311 2.54 0.93 19.14
C ILE A 311 2.10 2.35 19.59
N CYS A 312 1.90 3.26 18.65
CA CYS A 312 1.55 4.63 18.96
C CYS A 312 0.13 4.76 19.50
N VAL A 313 -0.85 4.13 18.84
CA VAL A 313 -2.26 4.18 19.23
C VAL A 313 -2.48 3.48 20.58
N GLY A 314 -1.88 2.30 20.76
CA GLY A 314 -2.06 1.53 21.99
C GLY A 314 -1.45 2.18 23.21
N ALA A 315 -0.33 2.92 23.06
CA ALA A 315 0.32 3.58 24.18
C ALA A 315 -0.52 4.73 24.78
N VAL A 316 -1.42 5.34 24.00
CA VAL A 316 -2.33 6.39 24.44
C VAL A 316 -3.18 5.95 25.62
N TYR A 317 -3.75 4.74 25.55
CA TYR A 317 -4.61 4.21 26.62
C TYR A 317 -3.89 4.10 27.95
N GLY A 318 -2.62 3.70 27.90
CA GLY A 318 -1.80 3.58 29.11
C GLY A 318 -1.45 4.90 29.76
N ILE A 319 -1.29 5.97 28.99
CA ILE A 319 -0.95 7.30 29.49
C ILE A 319 -2.06 7.87 30.38
N HIS A 320 -3.32 7.74 29.99
CA HIS A 320 -4.44 8.22 30.78
C HIS A 320 -4.53 7.53 32.15
N ILE A 321 -4.30 6.19 32.16
CA ILE A 321 -4.29 5.40 33.40
C ILE A 321 -3.14 5.86 34.31
N LEU A 322 -1.95 6.01 33.75
CA LEU A 322 -0.77 6.40 34.52
C LEU A 322 -0.85 7.83 35.03
N ALA A 323 -1.30 8.77 34.21
CA ALA A 323 -1.49 10.16 34.63
C ALA A 323 -2.46 10.27 35.81
N ARG A 324 -3.56 9.48 35.81
CA ARG A 324 -4.49 9.47 36.94
C ARG A 324 -3.88 8.78 38.16
N TYR A 325 -3.09 7.71 37.97
CA TYR A 325 -2.37 7.06 39.07
C TYR A 325 -1.39 8.04 39.74
N GLU A 326 -0.56 8.76 38.99
CA GLU A 326 0.40 9.73 39.54
C GLU A 326 -0.31 10.84 40.30
N ALA A 327 -1.47 11.33 39.82
CA ALA A 327 -2.26 12.33 40.52
C ALA A 327 -2.77 11.82 41.89
N LEU A 328 -3.26 10.57 41.95
CA LEU A 328 -3.73 9.95 43.19
C LEU A 328 -2.59 9.69 44.18
N VAL A 329 -1.40 9.37 43.72
CA VAL A 329 -0.19 9.27 44.56
C VAL A 329 0.21 10.63 45.10
N ASP A 330 0.11 11.71 44.30
CA ASP A 330 0.36 13.09 44.77
C ASP A 330 -0.67 13.58 45.81
N GLU A 331 -1.89 13.03 45.77
CA GLU A 331 -2.94 13.19 46.79
C GLU A 331 -2.63 12.40 48.09
N GLY A 332 -1.57 11.57 48.13
CA GLY A 332 -1.13 10.85 49.29
C GLY A 332 -1.57 9.38 49.36
N MET A 333 -2.18 8.85 48.30
CA MET A 333 -2.59 7.42 48.23
C MET A 333 -1.38 6.50 48.14
N ASN A 334 -1.47 5.30 48.73
CA ASN A 334 -0.49 4.23 48.49
C ASN A 334 -0.63 3.65 47.08
N ALA A 335 0.38 2.88 46.63
CA ALA A 335 0.44 2.34 45.27
C ALA A 335 -0.78 1.51 44.88
N ARG A 336 -1.29 0.66 45.78
CA ARG A 336 -2.42 -0.23 45.50
C ARG A 336 -3.74 0.54 45.38
N ASP A 337 -4.02 1.46 46.30
CA ASP A 337 -5.22 2.26 46.29
C ASP A 337 -5.22 3.24 45.08
N ALA A 338 -4.06 3.85 44.80
CA ALA A 338 -3.90 4.70 43.62
C ALA A 338 -4.11 3.93 42.33
N ALA A 339 -3.60 2.68 42.20
CA ALA A 339 -3.83 1.81 41.03
C ALA A 339 -5.30 1.45 40.88
N LEU A 340 -5.99 1.08 41.98
CA LEU A 340 -7.41 0.79 41.96
C LEU A 340 -8.26 2.04 41.61
N GLY A 341 -7.90 3.21 42.21
CA GLY A 341 -8.53 4.49 41.91
C GLY A 341 -8.38 4.91 40.47
N SER A 342 -7.16 4.79 39.91
CA SER A 342 -6.90 5.11 38.51
C SER A 342 -7.71 4.22 37.55
N LEU A 343 -7.77 2.90 37.81
CA LEU A 343 -8.57 1.98 37.01
C LEU A 343 -10.07 2.33 37.05
N LYS A 344 -10.64 2.58 38.26
CA LYS A 344 -12.05 2.97 38.41
C LYS A 344 -12.40 4.27 37.68
N ASP A 345 -11.48 5.23 37.68
CA ASP A 345 -11.71 6.52 37.04
C ASP A 345 -11.57 6.50 35.54
N THR A 346 -10.64 5.67 34.99
CA THR A 346 -10.28 5.68 33.57
C THR A 346 -10.86 4.51 32.77
N ALA A 347 -11.34 3.42 33.39
CA ALA A 347 -11.80 2.24 32.65
C ALA A 347 -12.92 2.54 31.65
N ALA A 348 -13.94 3.34 32.07
CA ALA A 348 -15.06 3.67 31.21
C ALA A 348 -14.67 4.49 29.96
N PRO A 349 -13.97 5.62 30.08
CA PRO A 349 -13.53 6.37 28.92
C PRO A 349 -12.53 5.58 28.06
N THR A 350 -11.59 4.83 28.65
CA THR A 350 -10.62 4.02 27.90
C THR A 350 -11.29 2.89 27.10
N LEU A 351 -12.26 2.17 27.67
CA LEU A 351 -13.03 1.17 26.92
C LEU A 351 -13.84 1.79 25.78
N MET A 352 -14.42 2.97 26.03
CA MET A 352 -15.14 3.71 24.99
C MET A 352 -14.21 4.13 23.85
N ALA A 353 -13.08 4.73 24.17
CA ALA A 353 -12.05 5.14 23.22
C ALA A 353 -11.54 3.93 22.42
N GLY A 354 -11.18 2.83 23.08
CA GLY A 354 -10.79 1.60 22.41
C GLY A 354 -11.89 1.06 21.47
N ALA A 355 -13.15 1.05 21.92
CA ALA A 355 -14.28 0.58 21.11
C ALA A 355 -14.52 1.45 19.87
N THR A 356 -14.38 2.77 19.97
CA THR A 356 -14.52 3.68 18.82
C THR A 356 -13.37 3.56 17.84
N THR A 357 -12.15 3.37 18.34
CA THR A 357 -10.98 3.13 17.49
C THR A 357 -11.07 1.76 16.79
N VAL A 358 -11.52 0.71 17.50
CA VAL A 358 -11.84 -0.60 16.90
C VAL A 358 -12.89 -0.46 15.80
N ALA A 359 -13.96 0.31 16.02
CA ALA A 359 -15.01 0.54 15.02
C ALA A 359 -14.44 1.30 13.79
N GLY A 360 -13.59 2.29 14.01
CA GLY A 360 -12.91 3.03 12.95
C GLY A 360 -12.04 2.12 12.05
N PHE A 361 -11.19 1.29 12.66
CA PHE A 361 -10.39 0.32 11.90
C PHE A 361 -11.25 -0.79 11.28
N ALA A 362 -12.21 -1.35 12.01
CA ALA A 362 -13.06 -2.42 11.51
C ALA A 362 -13.92 -1.98 10.32
N SER A 363 -14.24 -0.68 10.19
CA SER A 363 -14.96 -0.16 9.02
C SER A 363 -14.22 -0.38 7.71
N LEU A 364 -12.87 -0.47 7.74
CA LEU A 364 -12.05 -0.79 6.57
C LEU A 364 -12.34 -2.19 6.00
N ALA A 365 -12.93 -3.09 6.79
CA ALA A 365 -13.41 -4.39 6.29
C ALA A 365 -14.52 -4.27 5.24
N GLY A 366 -15.15 -3.11 5.12
CA GLY A 366 -16.10 -2.79 4.04
C GLY A 366 -15.47 -2.36 2.72
N SER A 367 -14.13 -2.34 2.62
CA SER A 367 -13.42 -2.09 1.37
C SER A 367 -13.51 -3.29 0.43
N ASP A 368 -13.53 -3.07 -0.88
CA ASP A 368 -13.40 -4.16 -1.88
C ASP A 368 -11.95 -4.66 -2.00
N ILE A 369 -10.98 -3.97 -1.40
CA ILE A 369 -9.55 -4.27 -1.52
C ILE A 369 -9.10 -5.15 -0.35
N PRO A 370 -8.63 -6.40 -0.60
CA PRO A 370 -8.26 -7.35 0.46
C PRO A 370 -7.18 -6.83 1.42
N ALA A 371 -6.16 -6.14 0.92
CA ALA A 371 -5.10 -5.58 1.76
C ALA A 371 -5.65 -4.54 2.76
N THR A 372 -6.65 -3.75 2.36
CA THR A 372 -7.32 -2.77 3.23
C THR A 372 -8.20 -3.46 4.26
N GLN A 373 -8.96 -4.49 3.85
CA GLN A 373 -9.77 -5.31 4.77
C GLN A 373 -8.89 -5.95 5.86
N GLU A 374 -7.78 -6.56 5.43
CA GLU A 374 -6.85 -7.25 6.32
C GLU A 374 -6.21 -6.27 7.31
N LEU A 375 -5.73 -5.11 6.84
CA LEU A 375 -5.24 -4.05 7.72
C LEU A 375 -6.29 -3.64 8.74
N GLY A 376 -7.53 -3.40 8.31
CA GLY A 376 -8.63 -2.99 9.18
C GLY A 376 -8.90 -3.97 10.30
N LEU A 377 -9.01 -5.26 9.96
CA LEU A 377 -9.29 -6.32 10.93
C LEU A 377 -8.13 -6.57 11.89
N LEU A 378 -6.90 -6.58 11.40
CA LEU A 378 -5.70 -6.75 12.23
C LEU A 378 -5.48 -5.55 13.15
N ALA A 379 -5.66 -4.33 12.65
CA ALA A 379 -5.55 -3.12 13.46
C ALA A 379 -6.65 -3.05 14.53
N ALA A 380 -7.90 -3.36 14.17
CA ALA A 380 -8.99 -3.44 15.12
C ALA A 380 -8.72 -4.44 16.25
N THR A 381 -8.22 -5.63 15.90
CA THR A 381 -7.82 -6.66 16.86
C THR A 381 -6.66 -6.19 17.74
N GLY A 382 -5.66 -5.54 17.14
CA GLY A 382 -4.50 -5.00 17.87
C GLY A 382 -4.88 -3.89 18.86
N VAL A 383 -5.77 -2.98 18.45
CA VAL A 383 -6.31 -1.93 19.33
C VAL A 383 -7.12 -2.52 20.48
N ALA A 384 -7.93 -3.55 20.22
CA ALA A 384 -8.68 -4.25 21.27
C ALA A 384 -7.72 -4.89 22.29
N TRP A 385 -6.67 -5.57 21.82
CA TRP A 385 -5.61 -6.12 22.68
C TRP A 385 -4.87 -5.04 23.47
N ALA A 386 -4.51 -3.92 22.83
CA ALA A 386 -3.82 -2.81 23.49
C ALA A 386 -4.69 -2.18 24.58
N THR A 387 -5.98 -1.98 24.32
CA THR A 387 -6.95 -1.45 25.28
C THR A 387 -7.05 -2.35 26.51
N VAL A 388 -7.25 -3.65 26.31
CA VAL A 388 -7.40 -4.63 27.39
C VAL A 388 -6.08 -4.81 28.16
N SER A 389 -4.96 -4.90 27.45
CA SER A 389 -3.63 -4.99 28.06
C SER A 389 -3.36 -3.75 28.93
N SER A 390 -3.68 -2.55 28.46
CA SER A 390 -3.50 -1.32 29.23
C SER A 390 -4.38 -1.31 30.50
N LEU A 391 -5.64 -1.71 30.42
CA LEU A 391 -6.56 -1.73 31.55
C LEU A 391 -6.23 -2.79 32.61
N CYS A 392 -5.65 -3.92 32.20
CA CYS A 392 -5.31 -5.01 33.13
C CYS A 392 -3.85 -4.92 33.60
N SER A 393 -2.91 -4.84 32.66
CA SER A 393 -1.48 -4.99 32.97
C SER A 393 -0.89 -3.75 33.65
N ILE A 394 -1.31 -2.54 33.25
CA ILE A 394 -0.74 -1.32 33.79
C ILE A 394 -1.10 -1.12 35.27
N PRO A 395 -2.38 -1.18 35.71
CA PRO A 395 -2.72 -1.08 37.13
C PRO A 395 -2.12 -2.20 37.96
N ALA A 396 -2.11 -3.45 37.43
CA ALA A 396 -1.48 -4.58 38.11
C ALA A 396 0.02 -4.33 38.35
N LEU A 397 0.74 -3.85 37.33
CA LEU A 397 2.18 -3.53 37.42
C LEU A 397 2.41 -2.37 38.40
N LEU A 398 1.60 -1.29 38.33
CA LEU A 398 1.74 -0.12 39.19
C LEU A 398 1.46 -0.44 40.66
N SER A 399 0.61 -1.42 40.97
CA SER A 399 0.34 -1.88 42.35
C SER A 399 1.54 -2.55 43.01
N LEU A 400 2.45 -3.14 42.19
CA LEU A 400 3.69 -3.80 42.64
C LEU A 400 4.89 -2.83 42.75
N LEU A 401 4.81 -1.70 42.07
CA LEU A 401 5.91 -0.75 42.02
C LEU A 401 5.83 0.26 43.19
N PRO A 402 6.96 0.80 43.69
CA PRO A 402 6.94 1.84 44.69
C PRO A 402 6.14 3.06 44.20
N PRO A 403 5.31 3.71 45.06
CA PRO A 403 4.52 4.87 44.66
C PRO A 403 5.46 6.01 44.25
N ARG A 404 5.20 6.58 43.07
CA ARG A 404 5.89 7.76 42.56
C ARG A 404 4.86 8.71 41.99
N GLY A 405 4.79 9.91 42.55
CA GLY A 405 3.93 10.99 42.07
C GLY A 405 4.66 11.87 41.05
N SER A 406 3.92 12.81 40.49
CA SER A 406 4.40 13.74 39.46
C SER A 406 5.40 14.81 40.00
N ARG A 407 5.55 14.94 41.30
CA ARG A 407 6.40 16.00 41.94
C ARG A 407 7.90 15.84 41.71
N ARG A 408 8.41 14.68 41.26
CA ARG A 408 9.84 14.48 40.91
C ARG A 408 10.10 14.71 39.44
N GLN A 409 9.72 15.88 38.93
CA GLN A 409 9.95 16.22 37.53
C GLN A 409 11.34 16.83 37.31
N THR A 410 11.90 16.63 36.15
CA THR A 410 13.14 17.28 35.69
C THR A 410 12.91 18.78 35.49
N SER A 411 13.98 19.59 35.56
CA SER A 411 13.90 21.05 35.31
C SER A 411 13.30 21.39 33.93
N VAL A 412 13.53 20.56 32.93
CA VAL A 412 12.93 20.68 31.58
C VAL A 412 11.42 20.43 31.65
N GLY A 413 11.01 19.36 32.33
CA GLY A 413 9.60 19.04 32.53
C GLY A 413 8.83 20.11 33.29
N LEU A 414 9.44 20.74 34.27
CA LEU A 414 8.84 21.86 35.03
C LEU A 414 8.57 23.07 34.12
N ARG A 415 9.53 23.47 33.27
CA ARG A 415 9.36 24.59 32.33
C ARG A 415 8.30 24.28 31.28
N ALA A 416 8.33 23.06 30.68
CA ALA A 416 7.34 22.61 29.70
C ALA A 416 5.93 22.62 30.32
N ASN A 417 5.77 22.11 31.54
CA ASN A 417 4.49 22.13 32.26
C ASN A 417 3.99 23.55 32.58
N ALA A 418 4.87 24.48 32.93
CA ALA A 418 4.48 25.87 33.20
C ALA A 418 3.99 26.58 31.94
N LEU A 419 4.68 26.36 30.80
CA LEU A 419 4.25 26.87 29.48
C LEU A 419 2.90 26.26 29.07
N LEU A 420 2.78 24.93 29.18
CA LEU A 420 1.55 24.21 28.83
C LEU A 420 0.36 24.68 29.67
N ARG A 421 0.53 24.86 30.98
CA ARG A 421 -0.52 25.42 31.84
C ARG A 421 -0.96 26.81 31.36
N ARG A 422 -0.01 27.73 31.09
CA ARG A 422 -0.34 29.08 30.57
C ARG A 422 -1.13 29.01 29.26
N LEU A 423 -0.76 28.11 28.33
CA LEU A 423 -1.48 27.90 27.07
C LEU A 423 -2.90 27.36 27.33
N LEU A 424 -3.06 26.37 28.20
CA LEU A 424 -4.36 25.82 28.57
C LEU A 424 -5.26 26.85 29.24
N ASP A 425 -4.72 27.69 30.14
CA ASP A 425 -5.44 28.78 30.79
C ASP A 425 -5.89 29.84 29.76
N LEU A 426 -5.06 30.15 28.77
CA LEU A 426 -5.38 31.08 27.70
C LEU A 426 -6.49 30.50 26.82
N ILE A 427 -6.42 29.22 26.45
CA ILE A 427 -7.45 28.50 25.67
C ILE A 427 -8.77 28.46 26.45
N ALA A 428 -8.74 28.14 27.76
CA ALA A 428 -9.92 28.13 28.61
C ALA A 428 -10.57 29.52 28.66
N GLY A 429 -9.77 30.57 28.85
CA GLY A 429 -10.23 31.95 28.81
C GLY A 429 -10.81 32.41 27.50
N LEU A 430 -10.23 31.94 26.36
CA LEU A 430 -10.73 32.23 25.03
C LEU A 430 -12.08 31.53 24.79
N CYS A 431 -12.19 30.24 25.11
CA CYS A 431 -13.40 29.45 24.94
C CYS A 431 -14.57 29.99 25.80
N THR A 432 -14.30 30.41 27.05
CA THR A 432 -15.35 30.91 27.94
C THR A 432 -15.82 32.32 27.56
N ARG A 433 -14.88 33.20 27.14
CA ARG A 433 -15.22 34.61 26.83
C ARG A 433 -15.76 34.79 25.41
N ARG A 434 -15.30 34.01 24.43
CA ARG A 434 -15.60 34.17 23.00
C ARG A 434 -15.97 32.87 22.27
N PRO A 435 -16.99 32.10 22.71
CA PRO A 435 -17.33 30.84 22.08
C PRO A 435 -17.84 30.98 20.62
N LEU A 436 -18.58 32.04 20.30
CA LEU A 436 -19.15 32.26 18.97
C LEU A 436 -18.09 32.49 17.86
N PRO A 437 -17.07 33.35 18.04
CA PRO A 437 -15.99 33.49 17.06
C PRO A 437 -15.24 32.18 16.81
N ILE A 438 -15.04 31.34 17.87
CA ILE A 438 -14.40 30.02 17.71
C ILE A 438 -15.27 29.12 16.82
N LEU A 439 -16.58 29.05 17.09
CA LEU A 439 -17.51 28.27 16.28
C LEU A 439 -17.58 28.76 14.84
N ALA A 440 -17.57 30.08 14.62
CA ALA A 440 -17.57 30.69 13.29
C ALA A 440 -16.27 30.36 12.53
N ALA A 441 -15.11 30.41 13.18
CA ALA A 441 -13.83 30.06 12.58
C ALA A 441 -13.80 28.57 12.14
N TRP A 442 -14.24 27.66 12.99
CA TRP A 442 -14.33 26.24 12.65
C TRP A 442 -15.38 25.94 11.58
N ALA A 443 -16.52 26.65 11.59
CA ALA A 443 -17.52 26.57 10.55
C ALA A 443 -16.96 27.03 9.19
N LEU A 444 -16.20 28.13 9.18
CA LEU A 444 -15.51 28.59 7.97
C LEU A 444 -14.51 27.56 7.45
N VAL A 445 -13.67 27.00 8.34
CA VAL A 445 -12.73 25.94 7.98
C VAL A 445 -13.46 24.74 7.37
N ALA A 446 -14.56 24.31 7.99
CA ALA A 446 -15.36 23.20 7.50
C ALA A 446 -15.98 23.49 6.10
N VAL A 447 -16.53 24.69 5.89
CA VAL A 447 -17.11 25.10 4.60
C VAL A 447 -16.05 25.15 3.51
N VAL A 448 -14.89 25.75 3.79
CA VAL A 448 -13.76 25.80 2.84
C VAL A 448 -13.30 24.37 2.49
N SER A 449 -13.12 23.51 3.51
CA SER A 449 -12.71 22.14 3.28
C SER A 449 -13.73 21.34 2.47
N ALA A 450 -15.04 21.51 2.73
CA ALA A 450 -16.10 20.90 1.96
C ALA A 450 -16.12 21.37 0.48
N GLY A 451 -15.85 22.65 0.25
CA GLY A 451 -15.75 23.22 -1.11
C GLY A 451 -14.56 22.67 -1.92
N LEU A 452 -13.55 22.12 -1.25
CA LEU A 452 -12.38 21.51 -1.91
C LEU A 452 -12.59 20.01 -2.25
N LEU A 453 -13.56 19.31 -1.65
CA LEU A 453 -13.80 17.89 -1.89
C LEU A 453 -13.92 17.48 -3.37
N PRO A 454 -14.64 18.24 -4.25
CA PRO A 454 -14.76 17.87 -5.66
C PRO A 454 -13.43 17.89 -6.43
N ARG A 455 -12.37 18.48 -5.85
CA ARG A 455 -11.04 18.57 -6.48
C ARG A 455 -10.12 17.43 -6.10
N ILE A 456 -10.60 16.46 -5.31
CA ILE A 456 -9.78 15.30 -4.90
C ILE A 456 -9.40 14.50 -6.14
N VAL A 457 -8.10 14.31 -6.34
CA VAL A 457 -7.54 13.45 -7.38
C VAL A 457 -7.26 12.09 -6.77
N VAL A 458 -7.78 11.04 -7.41
CA VAL A 458 -7.53 9.65 -7.02
C VAL A 458 -6.45 9.06 -7.91
N ASP A 459 -5.39 8.53 -7.31
CA ASP A 459 -4.32 7.83 -8.02
C ASP A 459 -3.77 6.70 -7.16
N THR A 460 -3.81 5.47 -7.69
CA THR A 460 -3.37 4.26 -6.99
C THR A 460 -2.25 3.53 -7.72
N ASP A 461 -1.52 4.23 -8.59
CA ASP A 461 -0.37 3.65 -9.27
C ASP A 461 0.61 3.07 -8.23
N TYR A 462 0.92 1.78 -8.37
CA TYR A 462 1.86 1.03 -7.51
C TYR A 462 3.24 1.71 -7.43
N LEU A 463 3.69 2.34 -8.52
CA LEU A 463 4.95 3.08 -8.53
C LEU A 463 4.94 4.31 -7.61
N THR A 464 3.78 4.84 -7.27
CA THR A 464 3.67 5.97 -6.32
C THR A 464 4.08 5.61 -4.90
N PHE A 465 4.16 4.32 -4.57
CA PHE A 465 4.74 3.88 -3.31
C PHE A 465 6.22 4.22 -3.19
N PHE A 466 6.94 4.30 -4.31
CA PHE A 466 8.37 4.61 -4.32
C PHE A 466 8.61 6.12 -4.42
N ASP A 467 9.76 6.55 -3.90
CA ASP A 467 10.20 7.93 -4.01
C ASP A 467 10.32 8.37 -5.48
N PRO A 468 9.85 9.57 -5.87
CA PRO A 468 10.06 10.09 -7.22
C PRO A 468 11.51 10.08 -7.71
N ALA A 469 12.48 10.27 -6.80
CA ALA A 469 13.90 10.24 -7.10
C ALA A 469 14.52 8.83 -6.99
N SER A 470 13.75 7.81 -6.63
CA SER A 470 14.26 6.44 -6.52
C SER A 470 14.65 5.88 -7.89
N LYS A 471 15.68 5.03 -7.90
CA LYS A 471 16.09 4.34 -9.12
C LYS A 471 14.96 3.53 -9.76
N VAL A 472 14.07 2.95 -8.97
CA VAL A 472 12.89 2.21 -9.48
C VAL A 472 12.04 3.10 -10.39
N ARG A 473 11.69 4.33 -9.94
CA ARG A 473 10.86 5.25 -10.73
C ARG A 473 11.60 5.92 -11.86
N THR A 474 12.85 6.33 -11.62
CA THR A 474 13.66 6.97 -12.65
C THR A 474 13.99 6.02 -13.79
N ASP A 475 14.36 4.77 -13.49
CA ASP A 475 14.66 3.77 -14.50
C ASP A 475 13.38 3.34 -15.26
N PHE A 476 12.24 3.17 -14.56
CA PHE A 476 10.95 2.91 -15.20
C PHE A 476 10.57 4.03 -16.18
N ALA A 477 10.70 5.29 -15.75
CA ALA A 477 10.41 6.45 -16.59
C ALA A 477 11.40 6.58 -17.78
N ALA A 478 12.69 6.26 -17.57
CA ALA A 478 13.70 6.26 -18.61
C ALA A 478 13.40 5.20 -19.68
N VAL A 479 13.09 3.96 -19.27
CA VAL A 479 12.72 2.88 -20.19
C VAL A 479 11.42 3.22 -20.94
N GLY A 480 10.45 3.84 -20.26
CA GLY A 480 9.19 4.31 -20.89
C GLY A 480 9.43 5.38 -21.95
N ARG A 481 10.41 6.23 -21.78
CA ARG A 481 10.77 7.32 -22.72
C ARG A 481 11.64 6.83 -23.87
N LEU A 482 12.66 6.02 -23.57
CA LEU A 482 13.67 5.54 -24.52
C LEU A 482 13.16 4.40 -25.40
N LEU A 483 12.34 3.53 -24.81
CA LEU A 483 11.70 2.41 -25.46
C LEU A 483 10.16 2.57 -25.36
N THR A 484 9.43 1.46 -25.29
CA THR A 484 7.95 1.48 -25.23
C THR A 484 7.37 1.19 -23.83
N GLY A 485 8.23 1.17 -22.80
CA GLY A 485 7.83 0.91 -21.42
C GLY A 485 7.80 -0.58 -21.06
N ALA A 486 7.69 -0.85 -19.76
CA ALA A 486 7.74 -2.18 -19.17
C ALA A 486 6.36 -2.68 -18.68
N SER A 487 5.29 -1.92 -18.90
CA SER A 487 3.93 -2.27 -18.48
C SER A 487 3.04 -2.48 -19.69
N PRO A 488 2.99 -3.70 -20.25
CA PRO A 488 2.12 -3.99 -21.38
C PRO A 488 0.65 -4.07 -20.95
N VAL A 489 -0.23 -3.65 -21.87
CA VAL A 489 -1.67 -3.88 -21.81
C VAL A 489 -2.00 -4.96 -22.85
N TYR A 490 -2.85 -5.88 -22.48
CA TYR A 490 -3.32 -6.95 -23.37
C TYR A 490 -4.69 -6.61 -23.95
N VAL A 491 -4.83 -6.72 -25.25
CA VAL A 491 -6.13 -6.89 -25.89
C VAL A 491 -6.24 -8.37 -26.24
N ALA A 492 -6.84 -9.14 -25.32
CA ALA A 492 -7.00 -10.57 -25.45
C ALA A 492 -8.21 -10.89 -26.31
N LEU A 493 -8.00 -11.58 -27.44
CA LEU A 493 -9.04 -11.98 -28.38
C LEU A 493 -9.35 -13.46 -28.21
N HIS A 494 -10.64 -13.81 -28.26
CA HIS A 494 -11.12 -15.18 -28.25
C HIS A 494 -11.98 -15.43 -29.47
N GLY A 495 -11.58 -16.41 -30.30
CA GLY A 495 -12.21 -16.70 -31.60
C GLY A 495 -13.36 -17.68 -31.54
N GLY A 496 -13.82 -18.10 -30.35
CA GLY A 496 -14.97 -19.01 -30.16
C GLY A 496 -14.75 -20.48 -30.53
N ARG A 497 -13.71 -20.84 -31.29
CA ARG A 497 -13.40 -22.20 -31.73
C ARG A 497 -11.89 -22.43 -31.85
N GLU A 498 -11.48 -23.69 -31.78
CA GLU A 498 -10.10 -24.06 -32.04
C GLU A 498 -9.69 -23.73 -33.47
N GLY A 499 -8.45 -23.32 -33.67
CA GLY A 499 -7.92 -22.95 -34.96
C GLY A 499 -8.49 -21.65 -35.56
N ALA A 500 -9.27 -20.86 -34.81
CA ALA A 500 -9.85 -19.63 -35.33
C ALA A 500 -8.77 -18.66 -35.85
N PHE A 501 -7.62 -18.57 -35.19
CA PHE A 501 -6.48 -17.72 -35.59
C PHE A 501 -5.55 -18.40 -36.65
N ARG A 502 -5.97 -19.51 -37.26
CA ARG A 502 -5.39 -20.05 -38.51
C ARG A 502 -6.16 -19.63 -39.74
N GLU A 503 -7.33 -19.00 -39.58
CA GLU A 503 -8.13 -18.52 -40.70
C GLU A 503 -7.61 -17.17 -41.18
N PRO A 504 -7.34 -16.98 -42.49
CA PRO A 504 -6.86 -15.70 -43.03
C PRO A 504 -7.78 -14.52 -42.70
N GLY A 505 -9.11 -14.73 -42.75
CA GLY A 505 -10.10 -13.70 -42.43
C GLY A 505 -10.00 -13.18 -40.98
N THR A 506 -9.71 -14.10 -40.03
CA THR A 506 -9.51 -13.76 -38.61
C THR A 506 -8.22 -12.96 -38.39
N LEU A 507 -7.13 -13.38 -39.04
CA LEU A 507 -5.85 -12.67 -38.95
C LEU A 507 -5.92 -11.26 -39.57
N ARG A 508 -6.65 -11.09 -40.69
CA ARG A 508 -6.91 -9.77 -41.27
C ARG A 508 -7.79 -8.92 -40.38
N ALA A 509 -8.73 -9.49 -39.63
CA ALA A 509 -9.48 -8.76 -38.63
C ALA A 509 -8.57 -8.29 -37.47
N LEU A 510 -7.63 -9.15 -37.05
CA LEU A 510 -6.60 -8.79 -36.05
C LEU A 510 -5.69 -7.67 -36.57
N GLU A 511 -5.27 -7.69 -37.82
CA GLU A 511 -4.47 -6.64 -38.48
C GLU A 511 -5.23 -5.31 -38.52
N ARG A 512 -6.53 -5.32 -38.87
CA ARG A 512 -7.37 -4.09 -38.80
C ARG A 512 -7.49 -3.56 -37.40
N LEU A 513 -7.70 -4.43 -36.39
CA LEU A 513 -7.74 -4.03 -35.01
C LEU A 513 -6.41 -3.41 -34.56
N GLN A 514 -5.29 -4.00 -34.92
CA GLN A 514 -3.96 -3.47 -34.64
C GLN A 514 -3.81 -2.05 -35.22
N ALA A 515 -4.20 -1.85 -36.47
CA ALA A 515 -4.15 -0.54 -37.11
C ALA A 515 -5.04 0.52 -36.43
N GLU A 516 -6.21 0.13 -35.90
CA GLU A 516 -7.05 1.06 -35.11
C GLU A 516 -6.44 1.35 -33.74
N VAL A 517 -5.84 0.37 -33.08
CA VAL A 517 -5.17 0.54 -31.78
C VAL A 517 -3.90 1.39 -31.90
N ASP A 518 -3.14 1.28 -32.99
CA ASP A 518 -1.95 2.11 -33.25
C ASP A 518 -2.28 3.60 -33.38
N ARG A 519 -3.53 3.95 -33.68
CA ARG A 519 -4.01 5.35 -33.74
C ARG A 519 -4.44 5.92 -32.39
N VAL A 520 -4.53 5.06 -31.37
CA VAL A 520 -4.97 5.50 -30.03
C VAL A 520 -3.89 6.38 -29.39
N PRO A 521 -4.25 7.55 -28.88
CA PRO A 521 -3.32 8.43 -28.20
C PRO A 521 -2.67 7.74 -27.00
N GLY A 522 -1.35 7.85 -26.86
CA GLY A 522 -0.59 7.20 -25.77
C GLY A 522 -0.11 5.79 -26.08
N VAL A 523 -0.63 5.13 -27.11
CA VAL A 523 -0.04 3.89 -27.64
C VAL A 523 1.27 4.20 -28.35
N ARG A 524 2.31 3.46 -28.01
CA ARG A 524 3.67 3.65 -28.54
C ARG A 524 4.06 2.55 -29.54
N ALA A 525 3.61 1.33 -29.29
CA ALA A 525 3.81 0.18 -30.17
C ALA A 525 2.77 -0.89 -29.84
N THR A 526 2.43 -1.62 -30.85
CA THR A 526 1.62 -2.85 -30.74
C THR A 526 2.39 -4.04 -31.31
N THR A 527 2.02 -5.23 -30.89
CA THR A 527 2.60 -6.47 -31.43
C THR A 527 1.54 -7.55 -31.47
N THR A 528 1.41 -8.19 -32.62
CA THR A 528 0.53 -9.34 -32.84
C THR A 528 1.27 -10.45 -33.57
N ILE A 529 0.62 -11.59 -33.73
CA ILE A 529 1.16 -12.69 -34.55
C ILE A 529 1.32 -12.29 -36.02
N VAL A 530 0.54 -11.32 -36.51
CA VAL A 530 0.60 -10.83 -37.90
C VAL A 530 1.96 -10.20 -38.21
N ASP A 531 2.59 -9.54 -37.23
CA ASP A 531 3.92 -8.91 -37.37
C ASP A 531 5.04 -9.90 -37.62
N PHE A 532 4.80 -11.21 -37.42
CA PHE A 532 5.72 -12.29 -37.72
C PHE A 532 5.31 -13.03 -38.98
N ILE A 533 3.99 -13.20 -39.23
CA ILE A 533 3.47 -13.90 -40.39
C ILE A 533 3.69 -13.10 -41.66
N ALA A 534 3.44 -11.78 -41.66
CA ALA A 534 3.52 -10.98 -42.87
C ALA A 534 4.95 -10.87 -43.43
N PRO A 535 6.01 -10.58 -42.62
CA PRO A 535 7.39 -10.59 -43.10
C PRO A 535 7.85 -11.99 -43.56
N LEU A 536 7.42 -13.05 -42.88
CA LEU A 536 7.76 -14.42 -43.27
C LEU A 536 7.08 -14.81 -44.60
N ASN A 537 5.84 -14.38 -44.84
CA ASN A 537 5.16 -14.54 -46.11
C ASN A 537 5.90 -13.84 -47.23
N ARG A 538 6.36 -12.61 -47.02
CA ARG A 538 7.23 -11.90 -47.97
C ARG A 538 8.52 -12.67 -48.26
N ALA A 539 9.15 -13.24 -47.24
CA ALA A 539 10.35 -14.04 -47.43
C ALA A 539 10.07 -15.33 -48.28
N MET A 540 8.93 -15.97 -48.04
CA MET A 540 8.49 -17.16 -48.84
C MET A 540 8.19 -16.82 -50.30
N GLU A 541 7.70 -15.61 -50.57
CA GLU A 541 7.42 -15.09 -51.93
C GLU A 541 8.64 -14.35 -52.52
N ARG A 542 9.83 -14.86 -52.23
CA ARG A 542 11.12 -14.38 -52.82
C ARG A 542 11.42 -12.91 -52.51
N GLY A 543 10.95 -12.44 -51.37
CA GLY A 543 11.18 -11.04 -50.90
C GLY A 543 10.27 -10.01 -51.57
N ASP A 544 9.24 -10.39 -52.31
CA ASP A 544 8.29 -9.46 -52.91
C ASP A 544 7.61 -8.58 -51.85
N PRO A 545 7.77 -7.27 -51.91
CA PRO A 545 7.17 -6.35 -50.94
C PRO A 545 5.62 -6.41 -50.92
N SER A 546 4.97 -6.77 -52.03
CA SER A 546 3.52 -6.92 -52.14
C SER A 546 2.98 -8.13 -51.35
N ALA A 547 3.82 -9.09 -51.06
CA ALA A 547 3.51 -10.28 -50.30
C ALA A 547 3.66 -10.08 -48.76
N GLU A 548 4.05 -8.87 -48.30
CA GLU A 548 4.13 -8.58 -46.85
C GLU A 548 2.73 -8.39 -46.26
N ARG A 549 1.95 -9.45 -46.23
CA ARG A 549 0.55 -9.52 -45.80
C ARG A 549 0.20 -10.89 -45.29
N VAL A 550 -0.98 -11.04 -44.69
CA VAL A 550 -1.54 -12.35 -44.31
C VAL A 550 -1.82 -13.18 -45.58
N PRO A 551 -1.34 -14.43 -45.69
CA PRO A 551 -1.67 -15.32 -46.82
C PRO A 551 -3.16 -15.46 -47.04
N ASP A 552 -3.55 -15.71 -48.32
CA ASP A 552 -4.96 -15.87 -48.67
C ASP A 552 -5.49 -17.26 -48.32
N SER A 553 -4.61 -18.27 -48.16
CA SER A 553 -5.00 -19.65 -47.85
C SER A 553 -4.76 -20.03 -46.39
N LYS A 554 -5.64 -20.85 -45.83
CA LYS A 554 -5.48 -21.44 -44.49
C LYS A 554 -4.25 -22.34 -44.40
N ALA A 555 -3.92 -23.06 -45.47
CA ALA A 555 -2.73 -23.90 -45.54
C ALA A 555 -1.46 -23.05 -45.44
N GLY A 556 -1.38 -21.95 -46.18
CA GLY A 556 -0.25 -21.02 -46.10
C GLY A 556 -0.07 -20.40 -44.70
N VAL A 557 -1.16 -19.98 -44.06
CA VAL A 557 -1.09 -19.51 -42.67
C VAL A 557 -0.55 -20.60 -41.73
N ALA A 558 -1.03 -21.86 -41.88
CA ALA A 558 -0.60 -22.96 -41.03
C ALA A 558 0.89 -23.30 -41.22
N GLU A 559 1.37 -23.24 -42.45
CA GLU A 559 2.77 -23.46 -42.81
C GLU A 559 3.68 -22.38 -42.21
N LEU A 560 3.33 -21.10 -42.37
CA LEU A 560 4.08 -20.01 -41.77
C LEU A 560 4.08 -20.09 -40.24
N MET A 561 2.95 -20.39 -39.64
CA MET A 561 2.91 -20.55 -38.15
C MET A 561 3.76 -21.74 -37.67
N PHE A 562 3.89 -22.79 -38.45
CA PHE A 562 4.75 -23.93 -38.14
C PHE A 562 6.24 -23.56 -38.19
N MET A 563 6.63 -22.66 -39.09
CA MET A 563 8.00 -22.17 -39.21
C MET A 563 8.40 -21.20 -38.09
N LEU A 564 7.44 -20.58 -37.43
CA LEU A 564 7.73 -19.64 -36.35
C LEU A 564 8.24 -20.35 -35.09
N PRO A 565 9.31 -19.87 -34.45
CA PRO A 565 9.80 -20.42 -33.20
C PRO A 565 8.73 -20.34 -32.10
N ARG A 566 8.42 -21.46 -31.44
CA ARG A 566 7.37 -21.55 -30.41
C ARG A 566 7.50 -20.56 -29.28
N ASN A 567 8.72 -20.20 -28.89
CA ASN A 567 8.98 -19.21 -27.85
C ASN A 567 8.56 -17.79 -28.26
N ARG A 568 8.53 -17.47 -29.54
CA ARG A 568 8.08 -16.17 -30.08
C ARG A 568 6.56 -16.07 -30.17
N VAL A 569 5.91 -17.16 -30.54
CA VAL A 569 4.47 -17.20 -30.80
C VAL A 569 3.66 -17.34 -29.51
N ARG A 570 4.23 -17.97 -28.48
CA ARG A 570 3.52 -18.35 -27.25
C ARG A 570 2.86 -17.17 -26.51
N GLY A 571 3.43 -15.98 -26.58
CA GLY A 571 2.84 -14.76 -25.98
C GLY A 571 1.75 -14.09 -26.81
N LEU A 572 1.57 -14.55 -28.08
CA LEU A 572 0.70 -13.90 -29.06
C LEU A 572 -0.47 -14.77 -29.51
N VAL A 573 -0.30 -16.09 -29.47
CA VAL A 573 -1.36 -17.06 -29.80
C VAL A 573 -1.23 -18.27 -28.90
N ASN A 574 -2.35 -18.79 -28.40
CA ASN A 574 -2.35 -19.99 -27.56
C ASN A 574 -2.11 -21.29 -28.37
N SER A 575 -1.87 -22.41 -27.70
CA SER A 575 -1.45 -23.66 -28.29
C SER A 575 -2.47 -24.26 -29.31
N ASN A 576 -3.76 -24.06 -29.08
CA ASN A 576 -4.84 -24.54 -29.97
C ASN A 576 -5.34 -23.47 -30.96
N HIS A 577 -4.70 -22.31 -31.02
CA HIS A 577 -5.03 -21.18 -31.89
C HIS A 577 -6.49 -20.71 -31.80
N SER A 578 -7.10 -20.85 -30.60
CA SER A 578 -8.44 -20.35 -30.33
C SER A 578 -8.42 -18.91 -29.79
N SER A 579 -7.29 -18.47 -29.31
CA SER A 579 -7.11 -17.11 -28.70
C SER A 579 -5.83 -16.47 -29.22
N ALA A 580 -5.88 -15.16 -29.44
CA ALA A 580 -4.73 -14.33 -29.78
C ALA A 580 -4.64 -13.12 -28.86
N ASN A 581 -3.44 -12.59 -28.74
CA ASN A 581 -3.15 -11.39 -27.98
C ASN A 581 -2.63 -10.29 -28.90
N LEU A 582 -3.17 -9.10 -28.76
CA LEU A 582 -2.59 -7.87 -29.26
C LEU A 582 -1.92 -7.18 -28.05
N LEU A 583 -0.61 -7.23 -28.02
CA LEU A 583 0.20 -6.62 -26.99
C LEU A 583 0.31 -5.13 -27.26
N VAL A 584 -0.22 -4.30 -26.35
CA VAL A 584 -0.17 -2.84 -26.44
C VAL A 584 0.87 -2.32 -25.48
N ARG A 585 1.80 -1.53 -25.96
CA ARG A 585 2.77 -0.81 -25.16
C ARG A 585 2.41 0.67 -25.12
N SER A 586 2.21 1.19 -23.92
CA SER A 586 1.71 2.53 -23.72
C SER A 586 2.66 3.36 -22.86
N SER A 587 2.60 4.69 -23.06
CA SER A 587 3.23 5.67 -22.19
C SER A 587 2.29 6.20 -21.10
N ALA A 588 1.07 5.68 -21.00
CA ALA A 588 0.12 6.10 -19.98
C ALA A 588 0.64 5.73 -18.59
N THR A 589 0.71 6.72 -17.70
CA THR A 589 1.08 6.57 -16.29
C THR A 589 0.06 7.30 -15.43
N GLY A 590 -0.26 6.72 -14.27
CA GLY A 590 -1.29 7.24 -13.38
C GLY A 590 -2.71 6.83 -13.79
N SER A 591 -3.60 6.78 -12.80
CA SER A 591 -4.93 6.19 -12.95
C SER A 591 -5.81 6.86 -14.00
N ALA A 592 -5.74 8.19 -14.15
CA ALA A 592 -6.55 8.91 -15.13
C ALA A 592 -6.15 8.60 -16.60
N ALA A 593 -4.83 8.56 -16.86
CA ALA A 593 -4.32 8.26 -18.20
C ALA A 593 -4.55 6.80 -18.61
N VAL A 594 -4.43 5.86 -17.66
CA VAL A 594 -4.71 4.43 -17.89
C VAL A 594 -6.20 4.21 -18.18
N ARG A 595 -7.10 4.89 -17.47
CA ARG A 595 -8.55 4.83 -17.72
C ARG A 595 -8.90 5.34 -19.11
N GLN A 596 -8.35 6.50 -19.48
CA GLN A 596 -8.55 7.04 -20.82
C GLN A 596 -8.06 6.09 -21.90
N LEU A 597 -6.88 5.50 -21.71
CA LEU A 597 -6.33 4.48 -22.61
C LEU A 597 -7.27 3.28 -22.75
N GLU A 598 -7.79 2.75 -21.64
CA GLU A 598 -8.72 1.62 -21.65
C GLU A 598 -9.99 1.93 -22.43
N ASP A 599 -10.58 3.11 -22.22
CA ASP A 599 -11.78 3.54 -22.93
C ASP A 599 -11.51 3.75 -24.42
N ASP A 600 -10.39 4.36 -24.78
CA ASP A 600 -9.98 4.57 -26.18
C ASP A 600 -9.71 3.22 -26.89
N LEU A 601 -9.11 2.25 -26.18
CA LEU A 601 -8.92 0.88 -26.71
C LEU A 601 -10.26 0.18 -26.94
N LYS A 602 -11.25 0.30 -26.05
CA LYS A 602 -12.60 -0.24 -26.27
C LYS A 602 -13.29 0.38 -27.48
N VAL A 603 -13.10 1.66 -27.70
CA VAL A 603 -13.59 2.35 -28.91
C VAL A 603 -12.88 1.84 -30.16
N ALA A 604 -11.56 1.62 -30.13
CA ALA A 604 -10.81 1.07 -31.24
C ALA A 604 -11.27 -0.38 -31.60
N ILE A 605 -11.52 -1.20 -30.58
CA ILE A 605 -12.07 -2.57 -30.76
C ILE A 605 -13.42 -2.50 -31.49
N THR A 606 -14.29 -1.57 -31.08
CA THR A 606 -15.61 -1.41 -31.71
C THR A 606 -15.48 -0.95 -33.18
N ARG A 607 -14.56 -0.02 -33.46
CA ARG A 607 -14.30 0.48 -34.84
C ARG A 607 -13.71 -0.58 -35.75
N ALA A 608 -12.90 -1.48 -35.22
CA ALA A 608 -12.26 -2.54 -36.01
C ALA A 608 -13.25 -3.54 -36.61
N GLY A 609 -14.48 -3.60 -36.08
CA GLY A 609 -15.57 -4.44 -36.62
C GLY A 609 -15.18 -5.92 -36.64
N LEU A 610 -14.96 -6.50 -35.46
CA LEU A 610 -14.56 -7.91 -35.30
C LEU A 610 -15.64 -8.85 -35.84
N PRO A 611 -15.26 -10.03 -36.41
CA PRO A 611 -16.19 -11.04 -36.85
C PRO A 611 -17.16 -11.52 -35.76
N ALA A 612 -18.38 -11.90 -36.16
CA ALA A 612 -19.37 -12.43 -35.24
C ALA A 612 -18.83 -13.65 -34.47
N GLY A 613 -19.02 -13.67 -33.16
CA GLY A 613 -18.51 -14.72 -32.27
C GLY A 613 -17.05 -14.52 -31.80
N MET A 614 -16.39 -13.44 -32.18
CA MET A 614 -15.09 -13.06 -31.63
C MET A 614 -15.27 -12.04 -30.48
N GLU A 615 -14.68 -12.35 -29.34
CA GLU A 615 -14.64 -11.46 -28.19
C GLU A 615 -13.25 -10.84 -28.06
N ALA A 616 -13.18 -9.57 -27.70
CA ALA A 616 -11.94 -8.88 -27.37
C ALA A 616 -12.08 -8.18 -26.02
N ASN A 617 -11.12 -8.41 -25.13
CA ASN A 617 -11.11 -7.85 -23.79
C ASN A 617 -9.79 -7.08 -23.56
N VAL A 618 -9.91 -5.83 -23.13
CA VAL A 618 -8.76 -5.06 -22.65
C VAL A 618 -8.45 -5.52 -21.24
N THR A 619 -7.22 -5.96 -20.99
CA THR A 619 -6.79 -6.47 -19.68
C THR A 619 -5.28 -6.29 -19.47
N GLY A 620 -4.80 -6.62 -18.31
CA GLY A 620 -3.40 -6.48 -17.91
C GLY A 620 -3.32 -5.97 -16.48
N ASN A 621 -2.20 -6.22 -15.81
CA ASN A 621 -2.04 -5.82 -14.41
C ASN A 621 -2.25 -4.32 -14.18
N THR A 622 -1.77 -3.47 -15.12
CA THR A 622 -1.96 -2.01 -15.06
C THR A 622 -3.44 -1.61 -15.09
N ILE A 623 -4.26 -2.29 -15.90
CA ILE A 623 -5.71 -2.05 -15.98
C ILE A 623 -6.39 -2.46 -14.67
N LEU A 624 -6.06 -3.64 -14.14
CA LEU A 624 -6.65 -4.12 -12.89
C LEU A 624 -6.32 -3.24 -11.69
N LEU A 625 -5.07 -2.77 -11.58
CA LEU A 625 -4.68 -1.82 -10.53
C LEU A 625 -5.45 -0.50 -10.64
N ASN A 626 -5.74 -0.06 -11.87
CA ASN A 626 -6.56 1.13 -12.09
C ASN A 626 -8.02 0.93 -11.68
N HIS A 627 -8.61 -0.26 -11.94
CA HIS A 627 -9.94 -0.59 -11.42
C HIS A 627 -10.00 -0.57 -9.89
N GLY A 628 -8.90 -0.98 -9.23
CA GLY A 628 -8.75 -0.83 -7.78
C GLY A 628 -8.84 0.63 -7.31
N ALA A 629 -8.31 1.59 -8.10
CA ALA A 629 -8.46 3.02 -7.82
C ALA A 629 -9.92 3.48 -7.85
N ASP A 630 -10.66 3.03 -8.87
CA ASP A 630 -12.08 3.37 -9.02
C ASP A 630 -12.94 2.75 -7.92
N SER A 631 -12.64 1.52 -7.51
CA SER A 631 -13.27 0.87 -6.37
C SER A 631 -13.00 1.63 -5.08
N LEU A 632 -11.74 2.02 -4.85
CA LEU A 632 -11.36 2.84 -3.70
C LEU A 632 -12.16 4.16 -3.63
N ALA A 633 -12.25 4.88 -4.75
CA ALA A 633 -12.99 6.15 -4.80
C ALA A 633 -14.48 5.98 -4.49
N ARG A 634 -15.10 4.91 -4.99
CA ARG A 634 -16.52 4.59 -4.76
C ARG A 634 -16.78 4.16 -3.32
N THR A 635 -15.94 3.28 -2.77
CA THR A 635 -16.17 2.69 -1.44
C THR A 635 -15.75 3.60 -0.30
N GLN A 636 -14.81 4.53 -0.52
CA GLN A 636 -14.28 5.41 0.51
C GLN A 636 -15.36 6.18 1.28
N THR A 637 -16.30 6.79 0.57
CA THR A 637 -17.40 7.55 1.20
C THR A 637 -18.28 6.65 2.05
N THR A 638 -18.59 5.45 1.57
CA THR A 638 -19.41 4.47 2.27
C THR A 638 -18.72 3.99 3.55
N ILE A 639 -17.42 3.69 3.48
CA ILE A 639 -16.61 3.21 4.61
C ILE A 639 -16.53 4.30 5.70
N VAL A 640 -16.25 5.55 5.32
CA VAL A 640 -16.20 6.67 6.28
C VAL A 640 -17.57 6.96 6.89
N ALA A 641 -18.65 6.90 6.10
CA ALA A 641 -20.01 7.07 6.62
C ALA A 641 -20.39 5.96 7.59
N PHE A 642 -20.04 4.71 7.29
CA PHE A 642 -20.24 3.57 8.17
C PHE A 642 -19.45 3.69 9.47
N ALA A 643 -18.19 4.10 9.39
CA ALA A 643 -17.36 4.40 10.57
C ALA A 643 -18.01 5.48 11.44
N ALA A 644 -18.42 6.59 10.83
CA ALA A 644 -19.07 7.70 11.54
C ALA A 644 -20.38 7.27 12.20
N LEU A 645 -21.20 6.46 11.52
CA LEU A 645 -22.43 5.91 12.08
C LEU A 645 -22.18 4.97 13.26
N ALA A 646 -21.24 4.03 13.11
CA ALA A 646 -20.86 3.09 14.15
C ALA A 646 -20.36 3.81 15.43
N ILE A 647 -19.47 4.80 15.25
CA ILE A 647 -18.95 5.62 16.33
C ILE A 647 -20.07 6.46 16.96
N PHE A 648 -20.94 7.07 16.16
CA PHE A 648 -22.10 7.80 16.67
C PHE A 648 -23.00 6.92 17.55
N VAL A 649 -23.30 5.71 17.08
CA VAL A 649 -24.13 4.75 17.85
C VAL A 649 -23.46 4.38 19.17
N LEU A 650 -22.16 4.10 19.15
CA LEU A 650 -21.37 3.81 20.35
C LEU A 650 -21.41 4.98 21.34
N MET A 651 -21.19 6.21 20.86
CA MET A 651 -21.21 7.44 21.70
C MET A 651 -22.62 7.71 22.23
N ALA A 652 -23.66 7.62 21.40
CA ALA A 652 -25.04 7.82 21.82
C ALA A 652 -25.46 6.81 22.87
N ARG A 653 -25.07 5.54 22.73
CA ARG A 653 -25.35 4.46 23.68
C ARG A 653 -24.59 4.67 25.00
N PHE A 654 -23.32 5.02 24.93
CA PHE A 654 -22.49 5.27 26.11
C PHE A 654 -23.03 6.46 26.93
N PHE A 655 -23.33 7.56 26.27
CA PHE A 655 -23.86 8.75 26.93
C PHE A 655 -25.36 8.68 27.20
N ARG A 656 -26.04 7.61 26.77
CA ARG A 656 -27.51 7.43 26.85
C ARG A 656 -28.28 8.63 26.30
N SER A 657 -27.78 9.25 25.26
CA SER A 657 -28.32 10.46 24.64
C SER A 657 -27.85 10.60 23.21
N ALA A 658 -28.73 10.59 22.23
CA ALA A 658 -28.41 10.82 20.84
C ALA A 658 -27.86 12.24 20.62
N GLY A 659 -28.40 13.25 21.31
CA GLY A 659 -27.89 14.62 21.23
C GLY A 659 -26.47 14.79 21.77
N ALA A 660 -26.10 14.04 22.83
CA ALA A 660 -24.72 14.03 23.32
C ALA A 660 -23.78 13.28 22.36
N GLY A 661 -24.27 12.18 21.75
CA GLY A 661 -23.55 11.47 20.69
C GLY A 661 -23.28 12.38 19.47
N LEU A 662 -24.29 13.08 18.99
CA LEU A 662 -24.17 14.00 17.86
C LEU A 662 -23.19 15.16 18.17
N LEU A 663 -23.30 15.74 19.35
CA LEU A 663 -22.41 16.81 19.79
C LEU A 663 -20.93 16.34 19.88
N ALA A 664 -20.72 15.09 20.31
CA ALA A 664 -19.41 14.46 20.34
C ALA A 664 -18.84 14.22 18.95
N MET A 665 -19.66 13.99 17.94
CA MET A 665 -19.21 13.73 16.56
C MET A 665 -18.65 14.96 15.85
N ILE A 666 -19.15 16.16 16.16
CA ILE A 666 -18.76 17.40 15.47
C ILE A 666 -17.24 17.65 15.54
N PRO A 667 -16.58 17.68 16.73
CA PRO A 667 -15.14 17.91 16.82
C PRO A 667 -14.30 16.81 16.16
N ASN A 668 -14.86 15.62 15.89
CA ASN A 668 -14.17 14.52 15.26
C ASN A 668 -14.36 14.49 13.75
N LEU A 669 -15.54 14.89 13.25
CA LEU A 669 -15.82 14.96 11.81
C LEU A 669 -15.13 16.13 11.12
N VAL A 670 -15.01 17.28 11.79
CA VAL A 670 -14.36 18.48 11.22
C VAL A 670 -12.90 18.23 10.85
N PRO A 671 -12.04 17.64 11.69
CA PRO A 671 -10.67 17.29 11.31
C PRO A 671 -10.59 16.32 10.12
N VAL A 672 -11.48 15.33 10.05
CA VAL A 672 -11.55 14.42 8.91
C VAL A 672 -11.97 15.15 7.62
N LEU A 673 -12.91 16.08 7.73
CA LEU A 673 -13.29 16.94 6.60
C LEU A 673 -12.12 17.83 6.16
N VAL A 674 -11.34 18.37 7.11
CA VAL A 674 -10.13 19.15 6.81
C VAL A 674 -9.08 18.27 6.12
N PHE A 675 -8.88 17.04 6.57
CA PHE A 675 -8.00 16.08 5.90
C PHE A 675 -8.39 15.88 4.43
N PHE A 676 -9.67 15.61 4.13
CA PHE A 676 -10.12 15.49 2.74
C PHE A 676 -10.02 16.83 1.99
N GLY A 677 -10.24 17.96 2.67
CA GLY A 677 -10.01 19.29 2.12
C GLY A 677 -8.55 19.52 1.71
N LEU A 678 -7.58 19.05 2.50
CA LEU A 678 -6.15 19.10 2.15
C LEU A 678 -5.83 18.26 0.90
N LEU A 679 -6.45 17.09 0.75
CA LEU A 679 -6.34 16.30 -0.49
C LEU A 679 -6.91 17.08 -1.68
N GLY A 680 -8.10 17.70 -1.52
CA GLY A 680 -8.71 18.52 -2.57
C GLY A 680 -7.94 19.81 -2.87
N ALA A 681 -7.13 20.31 -1.95
CA ALA A 681 -6.18 21.40 -2.17
C ALA A 681 -4.90 20.96 -2.91
N GLY A 682 -4.72 19.67 -3.19
CA GLY A 682 -3.57 19.14 -3.92
C GLY A 682 -2.34 18.88 -3.04
N VAL A 683 -2.46 18.85 -1.71
CA VAL A 683 -1.36 18.51 -0.80
C VAL A 683 -0.88 17.08 -1.01
N ALA A 684 -1.81 16.16 -1.27
CA ALA A 684 -1.54 14.78 -1.67
C ALA A 684 -2.72 14.23 -2.49
N MET A 685 -2.51 13.14 -3.20
CA MET A 685 -3.57 12.42 -3.89
C MET A 685 -4.26 11.43 -2.96
N LEU A 686 -5.52 11.10 -3.25
CA LEU A 686 -6.20 10.00 -2.61
C LEU A 686 -5.66 8.69 -3.20
N SER A 687 -4.76 8.08 -2.46
CA SER A 687 -4.14 6.79 -2.79
C SER A 687 -4.61 5.71 -1.83
N LEU A 688 -4.22 4.45 -2.10
CA LEU A 688 -4.51 3.34 -1.20
C LEU A 688 -4.05 3.63 0.24
N ALA A 689 -2.85 4.19 0.41
CA ALA A 689 -2.30 4.53 1.73
C ALA A 689 -3.04 5.69 2.39
N THR A 690 -3.31 6.79 1.68
CA THR A 690 -3.96 7.96 2.25
C THR A 690 -5.44 7.74 2.55
N SER A 691 -6.11 6.86 1.82
CA SER A 691 -7.53 6.51 2.04
C SER A 691 -7.79 5.92 3.43
N LEU A 692 -6.84 5.15 3.95
CA LEU A 692 -6.93 4.55 5.29
C LEU A 692 -7.15 5.60 6.38
N LEU A 693 -6.54 6.79 6.19
CA LEU A 693 -6.50 7.82 7.22
C LEU A 693 -7.89 8.38 7.56
N GLY A 694 -8.82 8.45 6.61
CA GLY A 694 -10.17 8.95 6.87
C GLY A 694 -10.88 8.23 8.02
N CYS A 695 -10.86 6.90 7.99
CA CYS A 695 -11.50 6.06 9.01
C CYS A 695 -10.66 5.93 10.27
N VAL A 696 -9.34 5.79 10.11
CA VAL A 696 -8.37 5.66 11.21
C VAL A 696 -8.36 6.94 12.05
N ALA A 697 -8.28 8.11 11.41
CA ALA A 697 -8.32 9.39 12.10
C ALA A 697 -9.64 9.60 12.86
N LEU A 698 -10.78 9.25 12.25
CA LEU A 698 -12.08 9.35 12.90
C LEU A 698 -12.15 8.47 14.16
N GLY A 699 -11.65 7.22 14.08
CA GLY A 699 -11.61 6.32 15.22
C GLY A 699 -10.75 6.80 16.37
N MET A 700 -9.58 7.38 16.06
CA MET A 700 -8.64 7.87 17.07
C MET A 700 -9.02 9.23 17.68
N ALA A 701 -9.62 10.13 16.88
CA ALA A 701 -10.00 11.47 17.34
C ALA A 701 -11.00 11.45 18.49
N VAL A 702 -11.84 10.42 18.56
CA VAL A 702 -12.90 10.29 19.57
C VAL A 702 -12.34 10.03 20.98
N ASP A 703 -11.11 9.54 21.10
CA ASP A 703 -10.49 9.23 22.39
C ASP A 703 -10.46 10.45 23.34
N ASP A 704 -9.84 11.52 22.91
CA ASP A 704 -9.72 12.76 23.69
C ASP A 704 -11.12 13.40 23.97
N THR A 705 -12.00 13.39 22.96
CA THR A 705 -13.39 13.84 23.09
C THR A 705 -14.15 13.05 24.15
N ALA A 706 -13.99 11.71 24.21
CA ALA A 706 -14.67 10.86 25.19
C ALA A 706 -14.22 11.18 26.62
N HIS A 707 -12.89 11.32 26.83
CA HIS A 707 -12.32 11.68 28.12
C HIS A 707 -12.81 13.08 28.60
N PHE A 708 -12.82 14.06 27.69
CA PHE A 708 -13.31 15.41 28.02
C PHE A 708 -14.79 15.43 28.40
N LEU A 709 -15.65 14.76 27.60
CA LEU A 709 -17.10 14.72 27.84
C LEU A 709 -17.47 13.99 29.13
N VAL A 710 -16.79 12.88 29.47
CA VAL A 710 -16.99 12.16 30.74
C VAL A 710 -16.60 13.07 31.89
N GLY A 711 -15.45 13.74 31.79
CA GLY A 711 -14.98 14.71 32.78
C GLY A 711 -15.97 15.86 32.97
N TYR A 712 -16.47 16.43 31.88
CA TYR A 712 -17.46 17.53 31.93
C TYR A 712 -18.78 17.08 32.58
N LYS A 713 -19.34 15.92 32.19
CA LYS A 713 -20.58 15.39 32.79
C LYS A 713 -20.44 15.13 34.28
N ARG A 714 -19.31 14.59 34.75
CA ARG A 714 -19.03 14.39 36.19
C ARG A 714 -19.08 15.69 36.97
N ARG A 715 -18.50 16.79 36.43
CA ARG A 715 -18.48 18.11 37.06
C ARG A 715 -19.86 18.76 37.06
N ARG A 716 -20.59 18.65 35.97
CA ARG A 716 -21.98 19.13 35.90
C ARG A 716 -22.89 18.40 36.89
N ALA A 717 -22.69 17.07 37.03
CA ALA A 717 -23.45 16.28 38.04
C ALA A 717 -23.13 16.68 39.49
N ARG A 718 -21.97 17.28 39.75
CA ARG A 718 -21.56 17.87 41.06
C ARG A 718 -22.08 19.29 41.26
N GLY A 719 -22.88 19.84 40.34
CA GLY A 719 -23.49 21.16 40.44
C GLY A 719 -22.62 22.30 39.91
N MET A 720 -21.46 22.05 39.31
CA MET A 720 -20.63 23.11 38.72
C MET A 720 -21.33 23.82 37.56
N GLN A 721 -21.21 25.14 37.46
CA GLN A 721 -21.66 25.91 36.30
C GLN A 721 -20.91 25.48 35.04
N ALA A 722 -21.56 25.61 33.86
CA ALA A 722 -21.01 25.10 32.59
C ALA A 722 -19.62 25.71 32.29
N GLU A 723 -19.46 27.01 32.48
CA GLU A 723 -18.19 27.72 32.24
C GLU A 723 -17.09 27.25 33.18
N ALA A 724 -17.41 27.12 34.50
CA ALA A 724 -16.47 26.59 35.49
C ALA A 724 -16.11 25.13 35.21
N ALA A 725 -17.07 24.31 34.78
CA ALA A 725 -16.86 22.90 34.46
C ALA A 725 -15.95 22.75 33.22
N VAL A 726 -16.14 23.58 32.18
CA VAL A 726 -15.27 23.59 30.98
C VAL A 726 -13.87 24.04 31.35
N SER A 727 -13.72 25.14 32.09
CA SER A 727 -12.41 25.67 32.51
C SER A 727 -11.64 24.63 33.33
N ASP A 728 -12.29 23.98 34.31
CA ASP A 728 -11.67 22.96 35.13
C ASP A 728 -11.35 21.68 34.34
N CYS A 729 -12.18 21.30 33.33
CA CYS A 729 -11.85 20.22 32.40
C CYS A 729 -10.57 20.54 31.63
N ILE A 730 -10.44 21.73 31.04
CA ILE A 730 -9.24 22.10 30.27
C ILE A 730 -8.02 22.11 31.22
N ALA A 731 -8.14 22.61 32.42
CA ALA A 731 -7.04 22.66 33.38
C ALA A 731 -6.56 21.27 33.84
N THR A 732 -7.48 20.30 33.99
CA THR A 732 -7.16 18.98 34.56
C THR A 732 -6.95 17.89 33.49
N LEU A 733 -7.73 17.92 32.40
CA LEU A 733 -7.66 16.94 31.33
C LEU A 733 -6.87 17.43 30.11
N GLY A 734 -6.67 18.74 29.95
CA GLY A 734 -5.96 19.29 28.80
C GLY A 734 -4.52 18.80 28.69
N LYS A 735 -3.81 18.65 29.84
CA LYS A 735 -2.44 18.11 29.79
C LYS A 735 -2.38 16.67 29.25
N PRO A 736 -3.12 15.69 29.77
CA PRO A 736 -3.19 14.34 29.15
C PRO A 736 -3.53 14.37 27.68
N ILE A 737 -4.53 15.15 27.24
CA ILE A 737 -4.96 15.30 25.86
C ILE A 737 -3.83 15.81 24.96
N VAL A 738 -3.10 16.85 25.38
CA VAL A 738 -1.94 17.35 24.63
C VAL A 738 -0.84 16.29 24.53
N VAL A 739 -0.58 15.56 25.63
CA VAL A 739 0.45 14.50 25.66
C VAL A 739 0.11 13.38 24.66
N THR A 740 -1.13 12.91 24.69
CA THR A 740 -1.61 11.83 23.79
C THR A 740 -1.55 12.23 22.32
N SER A 741 -2.03 13.45 22.01
CA SER A 741 -2.01 13.96 20.63
C SER A 741 -0.58 14.20 20.11
N ILE A 742 0.34 14.73 20.94
CA ILE A 742 1.76 14.87 20.57
C ILE A 742 2.39 13.49 20.36
N MET A 743 2.08 12.52 21.22
CA MET A 743 2.62 11.18 21.12
C MET A 743 2.12 10.47 19.86
N LEU A 744 0.82 10.54 19.54
CA LEU A 744 0.25 10.02 18.29
C LEU A 744 0.90 10.70 17.09
N SER A 745 0.95 12.04 17.06
CA SER A 745 1.55 12.80 15.96
C SER A 745 3.02 12.43 15.76
N SER A 746 3.81 12.36 16.84
CA SER A 746 5.23 11.98 16.76
C SER A 746 5.41 10.53 16.30
N GLY A 747 4.52 9.64 16.71
CA GLY A 747 4.51 8.26 16.24
C GLY A 747 4.22 8.13 14.75
N PHE A 748 3.25 8.90 14.23
CA PHE A 748 3.01 8.97 12.80
C PHE A 748 4.16 9.63 12.03
N LEU A 749 4.84 10.63 12.62
CA LEU A 749 6.02 11.25 12.02
C LEU A 749 7.20 10.27 11.86
N VAL A 750 7.26 9.18 12.61
CA VAL A 750 8.23 8.10 12.37
C VAL A 750 8.12 7.55 10.96
N LEU A 751 6.90 7.50 10.39
CA LEU A 751 6.67 7.04 9.02
C LEU A 751 7.29 7.95 7.95
N LEU A 752 7.65 9.22 8.28
CA LEU A 752 8.40 10.09 7.36
C LEU A 752 9.76 9.51 6.96
N LEU A 753 10.27 8.61 7.76
CA LEU A 753 11.55 7.96 7.55
C LEU A 753 11.42 6.61 6.83
N SER A 754 10.21 6.19 6.45
CA SER A 754 9.99 4.99 5.65
C SER A 754 10.65 5.09 4.27
N GLY A 755 11.11 3.97 3.77
CA GLY A 755 11.57 3.85 2.39
C GLY A 755 10.44 4.03 1.36
N PHE A 756 9.16 3.87 1.78
CA PHE A 756 8.01 4.10 0.92
C PHE A 756 7.49 5.53 1.00
N ALA A 757 7.41 6.21 -0.15
CA ALA A 757 6.87 7.58 -0.24
C ALA A 757 5.40 7.66 0.21
N ALA A 758 4.61 6.62 -0.08
CA ALA A 758 3.21 6.54 0.34
C ALA A 758 3.06 6.57 1.87
N PHE A 759 3.95 5.90 2.61
CA PHE A 759 3.93 5.92 4.08
C PHE A 759 4.45 7.24 4.64
N ARG A 760 5.40 7.90 3.96
CA ARG A 760 5.82 9.26 4.34
C ARG A 760 4.64 10.23 4.24
N GLN A 761 3.87 10.17 3.15
CA GLN A 761 2.66 10.99 2.98
C GLN A 761 1.61 10.66 4.05
N LEU A 762 1.35 9.36 4.27
CA LEU A 762 0.43 8.91 5.33
C LEU A 762 0.84 9.46 6.69
N GLY A 763 2.12 9.35 7.05
CA GLY A 763 2.65 9.83 8.33
C GLY A 763 2.50 11.33 8.52
N ALA A 764 2.84 12.13 7.50
CA ALA A 764 2.69 13.58 7.51
C ALA A 764 1.22 14.01 7.68
N LEU A 765 0.34 13.43 6.87
CA LEU A 765 -1.10 13.73 6.90
C LEU A 765 -1.76 13.27 8.20
N ALA A 766 -1.38 12.08 8.71
CA ALA A 766 -1.87 11.57 9.98
C ALA A 766 -1.46 12.48 11.15
N ALA A 767 -0.19 12.83 11.24
CA ALA A 767 0.32 13.74 12.27
C ALA A 767 -0.38 15.10 12.21
N THR A 768 -0.55 15.68 11.02
CA THR A 768 -1.27 16.94 10.81
C THR A 768 -2.72 16.81 11.26
N THR A 769 -3.40 15.74 10.88
CA THR A 769 -4.81 15.50 11.25
C THR A 769 -4.96 15.34 12.76
N MET A 770 -4.04 14.62 13.44
CA MET A 770 -4.05 14.50 14.91
C MET A 770 -3.85 15.85 15.62
N MET A 771 -2.98 16.71 15.07
CA MET A 771 -2.85 18.06 15.60
C MET A 771 -4.11 18.90 15.40
N ILE A 772 -4.81 18.76 14.28
CA ILE A 772 -6.10 19.42 14.03
C ILE A 772 -7.16 18.89 15.03
N CYS A 773 -7.18 17.56 15.30
CA CYS A 773 -8.05 16.96 16.31
C CYS A 773 -7.78 17.58 17.70
N LEU A 774 -6.51 17.71 18.11
CA LEU A 774 -6.14 18.36 19.36
C LEU A 774 -6.71 19.77 19.46
N PHE A 775 -6.57 20.59 18.41
CA PHE A 775 -7.13 21.93 18.42
C PHE A 775 -8.65 21.93 18.46
N ALA A 776 -9.32 20.99 17.77
CA ALA A 776 -10.76 20.84 17.81
C ALA A 776 -11.26 20.42 19.22
N ASP A 777 -10.59 19.49 19.87
CA ASP A 777 -10.95 19.02 21.22
C ASP A 777 -10.73 20.09 22.30
N LEU A 778 -9.71 20.91 22.14
CA LEU A 778 -9.43 21.98 23.12
C LEU A 778 -10.19 23.30 22.85
N THR A 779 -10.73 23.50 21.64
CA THR A 779 -11.41 24.78 21.29
C THR A 779 -12.84 24.58 20.80
N LEU A 780 -13.07 23.72 19.79
CA LEU A 780 -14.40 23.49 19.22
C LEU A 780 -15.33 22.79 20.20
N LEU A 781 -14.88 21.71 20.82
CA LEU A 781 -15.69 20.95 21.79
C LEU A 781 -16.10 21.79 22.98
N PRO A 782 -15.20 22.52 23.70
CA PRO A 782 -15.57 23.44 24.79
C PRO A 782 -16.56 24.53 24.35
N ALA A 783 -16.35 25.14 23.19
CA ALA A 783 -17.24 26.17 22.66
C ALA A 783 -18.65 25.63 22.36
N LEU A 784 -18.75 24.40 21.82
CA LEU A 784 -20.03 23.71 21.60
C LEU A 784 -20.77 23.42 22.91
N LEU A 785 -20.06 22.92 23.92
CA LEU A 785 -20.65 22.63 25.25
C LEU A 785 -21.20 23.88 25.93
N LEU A 786 -20.51 25.01 25.79
CA LEU A 786 -20.98 26.28 26.32
C LEU A 786 -22.19 26.85 25.58
N ARG A 787 -22.23 26.65 24.24
CA ARG A 787 -23.34 27.20 23.44
C ARG A 787 -24.63 26.38 23.60
N PHE A 788 -24.53 25.07 23.71
CA PHE A 788 -25.70 24.20 23.84
C PHE A 788 -26.11 23.88 25.26
N ARG A 789 -25.37 24.36 26.28
CA ARG A 789 -25.64 24.29 27.74
C ARG A 789 -26.19 22.94 28.25
N ARG A 790 -25.82 21.82 27.59
CA ARG A 790 -26.30 20.50 27.97
C ARG A 790 -25.34 19.72 28.86
#